data_b440aeb22f4e61de8559971c097dacfa
#
_entry.id   b440aeb22f4e61de8559971c097dacfa
#
_cell.length_a   1.000
_cell.length_b   1.000
_cell.length_c   1.000
_cell.angle_alpha   90.00
_cell.angle_beta   90.00
_cell.angle_gamma   90.00
#
_symmetry.space_group_name_H-M   'P 1'
#
loop_
_entity.id
_entity.type
_entity.pdbx_description
1 polymer ?
#
loop_
_entity_poly.entity_id
_entity_poly.type
_entity_poly.pdbx_seq_one_letter_code
_entity_poly.pdbx_strand_id
1 'polypeptide(L)'
;MLHKRIDIPKDNYYQIMTKLGSIFSSMEFEDLNKNELETYKSHYSIINRCDEIETVFSHLDDILINHFNIQYELYKDYNAFQIHLNYEMKKGGNVKENVFFDVIQNIMFEEENKIKTQFNLNKQQIESFHKLLEKKYIYEKMLELFGYKIIYDDNKDGQLNLDYVELNDEDEDINLIGQKSSDFKINNSLKYLCGICDTEDVMKIRRLIFRAGRGLSVPSFYYPTINKNKIILDEEKYLENKQIFLILITGQNVFEKIKSRLEVLNIETFHINNALKIKHDLENINAEVSSQKEILQDTEKVLLNMIKPNTSPVIIDGNKYLCIYSLYRTFCRRERYIYMNLNKCEARDMYYVGDVWIPKIAYSNLLNKLNELTNLPVFRDSDKQNFEPKVRTYFKMDDFVYPFQTIVNTYGIPRYKEVNPGLFTIITFPFLFGIMFGDIGHGFLIFLLSIYIEVNRKQIKESNSLLKELLKYRYILLLMGFFSFFCGIIYNDFMSIPLTFFSSCYINNENEKVAVRKDQCTYPIGMDPKWYSSSNELTFMNSFKMKWSVIVGVIQMTLGIILRGLNNLYFGDYYGFFFEFIPQLIFMTLLFGYMIALIFIKWNTDYTGNTENAPSIITILMNLALKNGSVDGKPVWTSVEKEEWTNKVFFYISLLCIPVILLPKPIIQIVQKHFKEKKDNDININPELDRNNEFPAFNIDNDNNIDEIEPFLNEGDLLKAEHLYENEKSFTLDKRLKQQHEMEQSASDIFVHQIIETIEFALGCVSNTASYLRLWALSLAHSQLSKVFFEKSLLGLAVTTNFVIVIFGYFIFANITISVLMGMDLLEAFLHTLRLHWVEFQNKFYYADGIEFCPYSFDLLLSNEK
;
A
#
# COMPACT_ATOMS: atom_id res chain seq x y z
N MET A 1 -3.72 22.88 -17.21
CA MET A 1 -2.57 22.21 -17.85
C MET A 1 -2.36 22.80 -19.23
N LEU A 2 -1.13 23.00 -19.66
CA LEU A 2 -0.78 23.39 -21.01
C LEU A 2 -0.24 22.16 -21.73
N HIS A 3 -0.72 21.92 -22.94
CA HIS A 3 -0.21 20.90 -23.83
C HIS A 3 0.64 21.59 -24.88
N LYS A 4 1.94 21.36 -24.84
CA LYS A 4 2.92 22.01 -25.72
C LYS A 4 3.78 20.96 -26.41
N ARG A 5 4.23 21.26 -27.61
CA ARG A 5 5.26 20.48 -28.32
C ARG A 5 6.63 21.04 -27.98
N ILE A 6 7.57 20.18 -27.62
CA ILE A 6 8.94 20.53 -27.33
C ILE A 6 9.86 19.96 -28.41
N ASP A 7 10.71 20.82 -29.00
CA ASP A 7 11.74 20.42 -29.95
C ASP A 7 13.10 20.48 -29.26
N ILE A 8 13.70 19.32 -29.02
CA ILE A 8 14.99 19.20 -28.31
C ILE A 8 16.10 18.96 -29.35
N PRO A 9 17.10 19.85 -29.48
CA PRO A 9 18.21 19.64 -30.40
C PRO A 9 19.04 18.39 -30.08
N LYS A 10 19.35 17.58 -31.10
CA LYS A 10 20.13 16.33 -30.91
C LYS A 10 21.57 16.59 -30.40
N ASP A 11 22.14 17.75 -30.65
CA ASP A 11 23.52 18.06 -30.20
C ASP A 11 23.63 18.20 -28.68
N ASN A 12 22.59 18.71 -28.01
CA ASN A 12 22.61 19.03 -26.57
C ASN A 12 21.47 18.36 -25.77
N TYR A 13 20.82 17.32 -26.34
CA TYR A 13 19.65 16.68 -25.71
C TYR A 13 19.92 16.24 -24.26
N TYR A 14 21.09 15.72 -23.99
CA TYR A 14 21.45 15.21 -22.69
C TYR A 14 21.48 16.31 -21.61
N GLN A 15 22.12 17.45 -21.91
CA GLN A 15 22.16 18.59 -20.98
C GLN A 15 20.78 19.19 -20.76
N ILE A 16 19.95 19.26 -21.80
CA ILE A 16 18.58 19.75 -21.68
C ILE A 16 17.76 18.81 -20.81
N MET A 17 17.81 17.49 -21.05
CA MET A 17 17.07 16.50 -20.25
C MET A 17 17.54 16.48 -18.79
N THR A 18 18.83 16.56 -18.50
CA THR A 18 19.34 16.63 -17.12
C THR A 18 18.89 17.90 -16.40
N LYS A 19 18.87 19.05 -17.05
CA LYS A 19 18.33 20.28 -16.46
C LYS A 19 16.82 20.21 -16.27
N LEU A 20 16.07 19.70 -17.23
CA LEU A 20 14.63 19.51 -17.13
C LEU A 20 14.26 18.60 -15.94
N GLY A 21 15.00 17.49 -15.77
CA GLY A 21 14.78 16.56 -14.66
C GLY A 21 15.18 17.12 -13.28
N SER A 22 16.06 18.12 -13.23
CA SER A 22 16.42 18.81 -11.98
C SER A 22 15.38 19.84 -11.52
N ILE A 23 14.42 20.21 -12.39
CA ILE A 23 13.34 21.14 -12.08
C ILE A 23 12.14 20.35 -11.53
N PHE A 24 11.82 20.57 -10.26
CA PHE A 24 10.70 19.89 -9.61
C PHE A 24 9.34 20.21 -10.27
N SER A 25 8.55 19.17 -10.54
CA SER A 25 7.17 19.27 -11.06
C SER A 25 7.01 20.05 -12.36
N SER A 26 7.98 19.99 -13.29
CA SER A 26 8.02 20.86 -14.45
C SER A 26 7.15 20.37 -15.61
N MET A 27 7.26 19.11 -16.01
CA MET A 27 6.56 18.60 -17.19
C MET A 27 6.43 17.08 -17.16
N GLU A 28 5.46 16.55 -17.90
CA GLU A 28 5.30 15.13 -18.19
C GLU A 28 5.37 14.91 -19.71
N PHE A 29 6.18 13.96 -20.16
CA PHE A 29 6.27 13.57 -21.57
C PHE A 29 5.14 12.60 -21.92
N GLU A 30 4.41 12.90 -23.00
CA GLU A 30 3.45 11.99 -23.59
C GLU A 30 4.15 11.03 -24.56
N ASP A 31 3.77 9.76 -24.56
CA ASP A 31 4.35 8.77 -25.45
C ASP A 31 3.72 8.89 -26.86
N LEU A 32 4.48 9.40 -27.81
CA LEU A 32 4.10 9.50 -29.21
C LEU A 32 4.31 8.16 -29.95
N ASN A 33 5.17 7.30 -29.44
CA ASN A 33 5.58 6.04 -30.07
C ASN A 33 4.85 4.81 -29.46
N LYS A 34 3.59 4.97 -29.02
CA LYS A 34 2.83 3.90 -28.34
C LYS A 34 2.65 2.63 -29.18
N ASN A 35 2.63 2.78 -30.51
CA ASN A 35 2.41 1.67 -31.43
C ASN A 35 3.70 0.94 -31.86
N GLU A 36 4.87 1.47 -31.48
CA GLU A 36 6.14 0.84 -31.78
C GLU A 36 6.52 -0.16 -30.70
N LEU A 37 7.03 -1.33 -31.10
CA LEU A 37 7.62 -2.29 -30.19
C LEU A 37 8.83 -1.64 -29.49
N GLU A 38 9.02 -1.92 -28.21
CA GLU A 38 10.10 -1.33 -27.41
C GLU A 38 11.48 -1.53 -28.04
N THR A 39 11.70 -2.65 -28.70
CA THR A 39 12.97 -2.99 -29.39
C THR A 39 13.32 -2.06 -30.54
N TYR A 40 12.34 -1.41 -31.15
CA TYR A 40 12.58 -0.49 -32.27
C TYR A 40 12.79 0.96 -31.84
N LYS A 41 12.59 1.27 -30.54
CA LYS A 41 12.83 2.62 -30.02
C LYS A 41 14.30 2.98 -30.04
N SER A 42 14.63 4.23 -30.38
CA SER A 42 15.99 4.72 -30.69
C SER A 42 17.03 4.49 -29.57
N HIS A 43 16.61 4.47 -28.29
CA HIS A 43 17.52 4.34 -27.15
C HIS A 43 17.34 3.01 -26.37
N TYR A 44 16.75 2.00 -26.98
CA TYR A 44 16.54 0.70 -26.35
C TYR A 44 17.86 0.05 -25.90
N SER A 45 18.92 0.14 -26.70
CA SER A 45 20.23 -0.43 -26.39
C SER A 45 20.83 0.12 -25.09
N ILE A 46 20.67 1.43 -24.83
CA ILE A 46 21.21 2.07 -23.63
C ILE A 46 20.36 1.70 -22.41
N ILE A 47 19.05 1.62 -22.56
CA ILE A 47 18.15 1.16 -21.48
C ILE A 47 18.50 -0.28 -21.09
N ASN A 48 18.69 -1.16 -22.06
CA ASN A 48 19.08 -2.55 -21.81
C ASN A 48 20.42 -2.65 -21.05
N ARG A 49 21.41 -1.84 -21.43
CA ARG A 49 22.68 -1.73 -20.69
C ARG A 49 22.49 -1.25 -19.25
N CYS A 50 21.57 -0.31 -19.00
CA CYS A 50 21.22 0.12 -17.63
C CYS A 50 20.57 -1.01 -16.84
N ASP A 51 19.70 -1.81 -17.46
CA ASP A 51 19.04 -2.94 -16.84
C ASP A 51 20.06 -4.09 -16.54
N GLU A 52 21.03 -4.31 -17.41
CA GLU A 52 22.14 -5.24 -17.15
C GLU A 52 22.96 -4.82 -15.92
N ILE A 53 23.28 -3.52 -15.79
CA ILE A 53 24.00 -3.01 -14.61
C ILE A 53 23.13 -3.16 -13.34
N GLU A 54 21.82 -2.92 -13.41
CA GLU A 54 20.93 -3.10 -12.26
C GLU A 54 20.86 -4.59 -11.85
N THR A 55 20.93 -5.54 -12.77
CA THR A 55 21.05 -6.98 -12.43
C THR A 55 22.35 -7.29 -11.72
N VAL A 56 23.47 -6.66 -12.12
CA VAL A 56 24.76 -6.76 -11.41
C VAL A 56 24.63 -6.28 -9.98
N PHE A 57 23.99 -5.11 -9.76
CA PHE A 57 23.74 -4.61 -8.40
C PHE A 57 22.87 -5.54 -7.59
N SER A 58 21.85 -6.17 -8.18
CA SER A 58 21.00 -7.12 -7.45
C SER A 58 21.78 -8.37 -7.01
N HIS A 59 22.67 -8.90 -7.86
CA HIS A 59 23.56 -10.01 -7.49
C HIS A 59 24.53 -9.62 -6.36
N LEU A 60 25.08 -8.39 -6.42
CA LEU A 60 25.96 -7.90 -5.36
C LEU A 60 25.20 -7.71 -4.05
N ASP A 61 23.98 -7.18 -4.09
CA ASP A 61 23.10 -7.03 -2.93
C ASP A 61 22.80 -8.37 -2.27
N ASP A 62 22.53 -9.42 -3.05
CA ASP A 62 22.32 -10.77 -2.53
C ASP A 62 23.54 -11.28 -1.72
N ILE A 63 24.74 -11.05 -2.23
CA ILE A 63 25.98 -11.41 -1.53
C ILE A 63 26.18 -10.54 -0.27
N LEU A 64 25.97 -9.22 -0.38
CA LEU A 64 26.17 -8.26 0.73
C LEU A 64 25.19 -8.49 1.87
N ILE A 65 23.91 -8.69 1.58
CA ILE A 65 22.86 -8.86 2.59
C ILE A 65 22.91 -10.25 3.21
N ASN A 66 22.94 -11.30 2.40
CA ASN A 66 22.80 -12.68 2.88
C ASN A 66 24.05 -13.21 3.59
N HIS A 67 25.25 -12.77 3.17
CA HIS A 67 26.50 -13.27 3.75
C HIS A 67 27.17 -12.30 4.72
N PHE A 68 27.16 -11.01 4.40
CA PHE A 68 27.88 -10.01 5.22
C PHE A 68 26.97 -9.15 6.09
N ASN A 69 25.64 -9.25 5.91
CA ASN A 69 24.65 -8.41 6.60
C ASN A 69 24.95 -6.89 6.47
N ILE A 70 25.52 -6.49 5.32
CA ILE A 70 25.84 -5.11 4.99
C ILE A 70 24.71 -4.55 4.13
N GLN A 71 24.05 -3.49 4.63
CA GLN A 71 23.04 -2.76 3.87
C GLN A 71 23.55 -1.33 3.65
N TYR A 72 23.35 -0.81 2.45
CA TYR A 72 23.65 0.58 2.12
C TYR A 72 22.38 1.30 1.67
N GLU A 73 22.29 2.59 2.01
CA GLU A 73 21.16 3.42 1.62
C GLU A 73 21.39 4.05 0.24
N LEU A 74 20.30 4.25 -0.51
CA LEU A 74 20.33 5.00 -1.78
C LEU A 74 20.14 6.50 -1.52
N TYR A 75 20.58 7.33 -2.47
CA TYR A 75 20.38 8.77 -2.40
C TYR A 75 18.89 9.12 -2.44
N LYS A 76 18.46 10.00 -1.52
CA LYS A 76 17.11 10.57 -1.45
C LYS A 76 17.08 12.05 -1.83
N ASP A 77 18.24 12.69 -1.85
CA ASP A 77 18.42 14.10 -2.20
C ASP A 77 19.27 14.20 -3.47
N TYR A 78 18.69 14.79 -4.52
CA TYR A 78 19.37 14.97 -5.80
C TYR A 78 20.57 15.91 -5.70
N ASN A 79 20.51 16.96 -4.87
CA ASN A 79 21.63 17.89 -4.70
C ASN A 79 22.86 17.20 -4.08
N ALA A 80 22.66 16.39 -3.04
CA ALA A 80 23.74 15.62 -2.41
C ALA A 80 24.36 14.62 -3.42
N PHE A 81 23.52 13.94 -4.20
CA PHE A 81 23.94 13.06 -5.28
C PHE A 81 24.80 13.80 -6.31
N GLN A 82 24.37 14.98 -6.77
CA GLN A 82 25.08 15.75 -7.82
C GLN A 82 26.43 16.28 -7.33
N ILE A 83 26.55 16.68 -6.07
CA ILE A 83 27.84 17.10 -5.48
C ILE A 83 28.80 15.90 -5.48
N HIS A 84 28.38 14.73 -5.04
CA HIS A 84 29.21 13.53 -5.01
C HIS A 84 29.60 13.09 -6.44
N LEU A 85 28.65 13.10 -7.38
CA LEU A 85 28.92 12.79 -8.79
C LEU A 85 29.99 13.72 -9.40
N ASN A 86 29.86 15.02 -9.19
CA ASN A 86 30.83 16.01 -9.68
C ASN A 86 32.22 15.80 -9.08
N TYR A 87 32.28 15.37 -7.81
CA TYR A 87 33.57 15.06 -7.17
C TYR A 87 34.24 13.85 -7.81
N GLU A 88 33.51 12.74 -8.01
CA GLU A 88 34.06 11.53 -8.63
C GLU A 88 34.43 11.75 -10.12
N MET A 89 33.64 12.52 -10.86
CA MET A 89 33.99 12.88 -12.24
C MET A 89 35.26 13.72 -12.32
N LYS A 90 35.51 14.65 -11.39
CA LYS A 90 36.75 15.40 -11.31
C LYS A 90 37.95 14.53 -10.95
N LYS A 91 37.79 13.57 -10.04
CA LYS A 91 38.83 12.61 -9.67
C LYS A 91 39.24 11.72 -10.86
N GLY A 92 38.27 11.37 -11.73
CA GLY A 92 38.52 10.64 -12.98
C GLY A 92 39.12 11.45 -14.14
N GLY A 93 39.50 12.72 -13.95
CA GLY A 93 40.13 13.54 -14.99
C GLY A 93 39.15 14.39 -15.83
N ASN A 94 38.10 14.94 -15.24
CA ASN A 94 37.05 15.73 -15.92
C ASN A 94 36.35 15.01 -17.07
N VAL A 95 35.98 13.77 -16.83
CA VAL A 95 35.28 12.90 -17.78
C VAL A 95 33.87 13.47 -18.02
N LYS A 96 33.40 13.52 -19.28
CA LYS A 96 32.01 13.86 -19.60
C LYS A 96 31.06 12.77 -19.09
N GLU A 97 29.85 13.12 -18.68
CA GLU A 97 28.86 12.17 -18.11
C GLU A 97 28.57 10.98 -19.03
N ASN A 98 28.55 11.15 -20.34
CA ASN A 98 28.34 10.08 -21.32
C ASN A 98 29.47 9.02 -21.29
N VAL A 99 30.73 9.45 -21.13
CA VAL A 99 31.88 8.55 -21.04
C VAL A 99 31.94 7.91 -19.65
N PHE A 100 31.47 8.64 -18.64
CA PHE A 100 31.40 8.13 -17.25
C PHE A 100 30.50 6.91 -17.11
N PHE A 101 29.41 6.83 -17.89
CA PHE A 101 28.56 5.65 -17.94
C PHE A 101 29.31 4.38 -18.38
N ASP A 102 30.11 4.50 -19.47
CA ASP A 102 30.92 3.38 -19.96
C ASP A 102 31.99 2.95 -18.95
N VAL A 103 32.57 3.91 -18.23
CA VAL A 103 33.53 3.65 -17.15
C VAL A 103 32.88 2.89 -15.99
N ILE A 104 31.69 3.34 -15.56
CA ILE A 104 30.94 2.64 -14.50
C ILE A 104 30.60 1.22 -14.92
N GLN A 105 30.11 1.04 -16.16
CA GLN A 105 29.77 -0.29 -16.67
C GLN A 105 30.96 -1.24 -16.59
N ASN A 106 32.12 -0.81 -17.09
CA ASN A 106 33.31 -1.63 -17.07
C ASN A 106 33.80 -1.96 -15.66
N ILE A 107 33.79 -0.95 -14.76
CA ILE A 107 34.18 -1.15 -13.34
C ILE A 107 33.23 -2.16 -12.68
N MET A 108 31.93 -2.01 -12.87
CA MET A 108 30.94 -2.87 -12.20
C MET A 108 31.00 -4.32 -12.69
N PHE A 109 31.17 -4.56 -14.00
CA PHE A 109 31.35 -5.90 -14.53
C PHE A 109 32.66 -6.55 -14.08
N GLU A 110 33.76 -5.79 -14.00
CA GLU A 110 35.02 -6.31 -13.46
C GLU A 110 34.90 -6.66 -11.98
N GLU A 111 34.27 -5.80 -11.19
CA GLU A 111 34.06 -6.03 -9.75
C GLU A 111 33.15 -7.23 -9.51
N GLU A 112 32.00 -7.32 -10.22
CA GLU A 112 31.13 -8.49 -10.13
C GLU A 112 31.90 -9.77 -10.40
N ASN A 113 32.66 -9.82 -11.50
CA ASN A 113 33.43 -11.02 -11.85
C ASN A 113 34.46 -11.38 -10.79
N LYS A 114 35.16 -10.38 -10.23
CA LYS A 114 36.15 -10.60 -9.16
C LYS A 114 35.48 -11.12 -7.89
N ILE A 115 34.38 -10.46 -7.46
CA ILE A 115 33.64 -10.86 -6.25
C ILE A 115 33.00 -12.23 -6.43
N LYS A 116 32.37 -12.50 -7.57
CA LYS A 116 31.69 -13.75 -7.88
C LYS A 116 32.66 -14.94 -7.95
N THR A 117 33.81 -14.75 -8.57
CA THR A 117 34.86 -15.81 -8.62
C THR A 117 35.39 -16.10 -7.22
N GLN A 118 35.69 -15.07 -6.44
CA GLN A 118 36.16 -15.24 -5.06
C GLN A 118 35.09 -15.84 -4.13
N PHE A 119 33.84 -15.43 -4.32
CA PHE A 119 32.71 -15.97 -3.56
C PHE A 119 32.44 -17.45 -3.88
N ASN A 120 32.53 -17.84 -5.15
CA ASN A 120 32.42 -19.24 -5.54
C ASN A 120 33.57 -20.09 -4.99
N LEU A 121 34.80 -19.55 -4.97
CA LEU A 121 35.92 -20.18 -4.31
C LEU A 121 35.69 -20.39 -2.82
N ASN A 122 35.20 -19.35 -2.15
CA ASN A 122 34.86 -19.43 -0.73
C ASN A 122 33.76 -20.46 -0.46
N LYS A 123 32.73 -20.53 -1.31
CA LYS A 123 31.68 -21.56 -1.22
C LYS A 123 32.21 -22.98 -1.38
N GLN A 124 33.10 -23.19 -2.34
CA GLN A 124 33.77 -24.52 -2.53
C GLN A 124 34.61 -24.88 -1.31
N GLN A 125 35.32 -23.91 -0.74
CA GLN A 125 36.09 -24.12 0.49
C GLN A 125 35.20 -24.44 1.68
N ILE A 126 34.06 -23.78 1.84
CA ILE A 126 33.05 -24.08 2.88
C ILE A 126 32.53 -25.52 2.70
N GLU A 127 32.20 -25.92 1.49
CA GLU A 127 31.76 -27.31 1.19
C GLU A 127 32.85 -28.34 1.54
N SER A 128 34.13 -28.06 1.21
CA SER A 128 35.24 -28.94 1.58
C SER A 128 35.46 -28.98 3.09
N PHE A 129 35.32 -27.86 3.78
CA PHE A 129 35.40 -27.74 5.24
C PHE A 129 34.29 -28.52 5.93
N HIS A 130 33.04 -28.44 5.42
CA HIS A 130 31.92 -29.22 5.94
C HIS A 130 32.18 -30.75 5.82
N LYS A 131 32.73 -31.19 4.69
CA LYS A 131 33.12 -32.62 4.52
C LYS A 131 34.20 -33.05 5.51
N LEU A 132 35.16 -32.20 5.79
CA LEU A 132 36.21 -32.51 6.80
C LEU A 132 35.59 -32.53 8.22
N LEU A 133 34.67 -31.63 8.54
CA LEU A 133 33.95 -31.66 9.80
C LEU A 133 33.11 -32.94 9.95
N GLU A 134 32.41 -33.36 8.93
CA GLU A 134 31.68 -34.65 8.93
C GLU A 134 32.58 -35.83 9.26
N LYS A 135 33.76 -35.92 8.60
CA LYS A 135 34.76 -36.96 8.90
C LYS A 135 35.25 -36.88 10.34
N LYS A 136 35.57 -35.69 10.83
CA LYS A 136 36.00 -35.47 12.21
C LYS A 136 34.99 -36.03 13.21
N TYR A 137 33.73 -35.63 13.08
CA TYR A 137 32.69 -36.08 14.01
C TYR A 137 32.38 -37.57 13.93
N ILE A 138 32.48 -38.18 12.73
CA ILE A 138 32.36 -39.64 12.58
C ILE A 138 33.49 -40.34 13.39
N TYR A 139 34.72 -39.85 13.25
CA TYR A 139 35.87 -40.48 13.93
C TYR A 139 35.85 -40.22 15.45
N GLU A 140 35.41 -39.07 15.89
CA GLU A 140 35.20 -38.77 17.34
C GLU A 140 34.17 -39.73 17.92
N LYS A 141 33.02 -39.89 17.30
CA LYS A 141 31.95 -40.78 17.77
C LYS A 141 32.38 -42.25 17.77
N MET A 142 33.15 -42.64 16.79
CA MET A 142 33.68 -43.99 16.76
C MET A 142 34.68 -44.26 17.85
N LEU A 143 35.58 -43.34 18.19
CA LEU A 143 36.49 -43.44 19.31
C LEU A 143 35.77 -43.53 20.66
N GLU A 144 34.71 -42.73 20.83
CA GLU A 144 33.84 -42.78 22.01
C GLU A 144 33.19 -44.18 22.16
N LEU A 145 32.70 -44.76 21.08
CA LEU A 145 32.09 -46.09 21.04
C LEU A 145 33.11 -47.22 21.33
N PHE A 146 34.40 -46.98 21.04
CA PHE A 146 35.49 -47.92 21.40
C PHE A 146 35.99 -47.72 22.84
N GLY A 147 35.35 -46.84 23.67
CA GLY A 147 35.67 -46.66 25.04
C GLY A 147 36.79 -45.67 25.33
N TYR A 148 37.12 -44.81 24.37
CA TYR A 148 38.09 -43.74 24.59
C TYR A 148 37.34 -42.42 24.90
N LYS A 149 37.72 -41.79 26.05
CA LYS A 149 37.21 -40.45 26.37
C LYS A 149 38.09 -39.40 25.69
N ILE A 150 37.52 -38.53 24.89
CA ILE A 150 38.24 -37.46 24.21
C ILE A 150 38.28 -36.24 25.13
N ILE A 151 39.46 -35.84 25.56
CA ILE A 151 39.71 -34.66 26.39
C ILE A 151 40.49 -33.67 25.52
N TYR A 152 39.87 -32.52 25.20
CA TYR A 152 40.54 -31.40 24.52
C TYR A 152 41.33 -30.57 25.54
N ASP A 153 42.65 -30.43 25.34
CA ASP A 153 43.52 -29.60 26.17
C ASP A 153 43.45 -28.15 25.65
N ASP A 154 42.88 -27.26 26.47
CA ASP A 154 42.68 -25.84 26.14
C ASP A 154 43.97 -25.01 25.99
N ASN A 155 45.12 -25.56 26.43
CA ASN A 155 46.38 -24.80 26.54
C ASN A 155 47.43 -25.14 25.45
N LYS A 156 47.16 -26.11 24.55
CA LYS A 156 48.09 -26.46 23.48
C LYS A 156 47.31 -26.73 22.20
N ASP A 157 47.64 -25.99 21.18
CA ASP A 157 47.01 -26.10 19.82
C ASP A 157 47.04 -27.55 19.33
N GLY A 158 45.88 -28.23 19.40
CA GLY A 158 45.62 -29.45 18.63
C GLY A 158 46.18 -30.81 19.17
N GLN A 159 46.81 -30.87 20.38
CA GLN A 159 47.19 -32.18 20.92
C GLN A 159 45.99 -32.83 21.65
N LEU A 160 45.59 -34.00 21.13
CA LEU A 160 44.56 -34.89 21.67
C LEU A 160 45.16 -35.76 22.81
N ASN A 161 44.76 -35.50 24.08
CA ASN A 161 44.97 -36.46 25.13
C ASN A 161 43.76 -37.40 25.21
N LEU A 162 44.04 -38.69 24.99
CA LEU A 162 43.07 -39.76 25.07
C LEU A 162 43.29 -40.55 26.32
N ASP A 163 42.43 -40.41 27.33
CA ASP A 163 42.45 -41.25 28.50
C ASP A 163 41.49 -42.42 28.34
N TYR A 164 42.02 -43.63 28.63
CA TYR A 164 41.19 -44.82 28.65
C TYR A 164 40.42 -44.85 29.95
N VAL A 165 39.08 -44.74 29.87
CA VAL A 165 38.20 -44.83 31.02
C VAL A 165 37.60 -46.24 31.08
N GLU A 166 37.88 -47.01 32.13
CA GLU A 166 37.10 -48.21 32.47
C GLU A 166 35.69 -47.73 32.81
N LEU A 167 34.69 -48.05 31.94
CA LEU A 167 33.30 -47.79 32.20
C LEU A 167 32.79 -48.61 33.36
N ASN A 168 32.29 -47.99 34.41
CA ASN A 168 31.59 -48.64 35.51
C ASN A 168 30.35 -49.32 35.04
N ASP A 169 30.01 -50.49 35.58
CA ASP A 169 28.98 -51.47 35.20
C ASP A 169 27.52 -50.99 35.36
N GLU A 170 27.16 -49.68 35.25
CA GLU A 170 25.78 -49.18 35.48
C GLU A 170 24.95 -48.91 34.21
N ASP A 171 25.55 -48.99 33.01
CA ASP A 171 24.77 -48.80 31.78
C ASP A 171 24.71 -50.13 31.03
N GLU A 172 23.67 -50.93 31.29
CA GLU A 172 23.42 -52.26 30.67
C GLU A 172 23.27 -52.30 29.16
N ASP A 173 23.09 -51.16 28.48
CA ASP A 173 22.85 -51.15 27.03
C ASP A 173 24.14 -51.05 26.16
N ILE A 174 25.32 -50.86 26.76
CA ILE A 174 26.59 -50.70 26.01
C ILE A 174 27.49 -51.95 26.10
N ASN A 175 27.10 -52.96 26.86
CA ASN A 175 27.90 -54.16 27.16
C ASN A 175 28.09 -55.19 25.98
N LEU A 176 27.72 -54.87 24.75
CA LEU A 176 27.93 -55.78 23.62
C LEU A 176 29.33 -55.73 22.98
N ILE A 177 30.21 -54.82 23.39
CA ILE A 177 31.54 -54.64 22.80
C ILE A 177 32.71 -54.66 23.81
N GLY A 178 32.42 -54.75 25.14
CA GLY A 178 33.39 -54.63 26.21
C GLY A 178 33.83 -55.97 26.81
N GLN A 179 34.54 -56.81 26.11
CA GLN A 179 35.39 -57.88 26.73
C GLN A 179 36.88 -57.52 26.66
N LYS A 180 37.47 -57.46 27.89
CA LYS A 180 38.89 -57.31 28.14
C LYS A 180 39.73 -58.16 27.22
N SER A 181 40.57 -57.56 26.38
CA SER A 181 41.90 -58.12 26.11
C SER A 181 42.72 -57.18 25.21
N SER A 182 43.97 -57.10 25.57
CA SER A 182 45.06 -56.41 24.89
C SER A 182 45.37 -56.92 23.46
N ASP A 183 44.54 -57.78 22.89
CA ASP A 183 44.66 -58.34 21.57
C ASP A 183 43.28 -58.39 20.82
N PHE A 184 42.67 -57.22 20.61
CA PHE A 184 41.49 -57.18 19.71
C PHE A 184 41.94 -57.33 18.25
N LYS A 185 42.28 -58.54 17.84
CA LYS A 185 42.26 -58.95 16.42
C LYS A 185 40.78 -58.97 16.02
N ILE A 186 40.32 -57.90 15.40
CA ILE A 186 38.98 -57.85 14.74
C ILE A 186 38.91 -59.05 13.83
N ASN A 187 38.06 -60.02 14.13
CA ASN A 187 37.78 -61.16 13.23
C ASN A 187 37.46 -60.58 11.85
N ASN A 188 38.14 -60.97 10.83
CA ASN A 188 38.04 -60.51 9.44
C ASN A 188 36.61 -60.66 8.83
N SER A 189 35.62 -61.08 9.62
CA SER A 189 34.25 -61.30 9.21
C SER A 189 33.30 -60.11 9.51
N LEU A 190 33.65 -59.20 10.44
CA LEU A 190 32.83 -58.04 10.83
C LEU A 190 33.42 -56.75 10.26
N LYS A 191 32.60 -56.01 9.51
CA LYS A 191 32.97 -54.73 8.91
C LYS A 191 32.04 -53.64 9.42
N TYR A 192 32.62 -52.50 9.77
CA TYR A 192 31.88 -51.30 10.20
C TYR A 192 31.78 -50.36 9.03
N LEU A 193 30.57 -49.88 8.76
CA LEU A 193 30.28 -48.82 7.80
C LEU A 193 29.61 -47.69 8.53
N CYS A 194 30.13 -46.49 8.42
CA CYS A 194 29.59 -45.29 9.03
C CYS A 194 29.47 -44.15 8.04
N GLY A 195 28.63 -43.24 8.34
CA GLY A 195 28.40 -42.01 7.57
C GLY A 195 27.51 -41.03 8.29
N ILE A 196 27.30 -39.89 7.68
CA ILE A 196 26.38 -38.83 8.20
C ILE A 196 25.20 -38.70 7.23
N CYS A 197 24.02 -38.46 7.76
CA CYS A 197 22.81 -38.22 7.00
C CYS A 197 21.96 -37.14 7.66
N ASP A 198 21.11 -36.51 6.86
CA ASP A 198 20.11 -35.54 7.38
C ASP A 198 19.02 -36.23 8.19
N THR A 199 18.50 -35.59 9.21
CA THR A 199 17.45 -36.13 10.10
C THR A 199 16.20 -36.55 9.33
N GLU A 200 15.88 -35.88 8.23
CA GLU A 200 14.74 -36.21 7.36
C GLU A 200 14.94 -37.53 6.60
N ASP A 201 16.16 -37.89 6.27
CA ASP A 201 16.49 -39.09 5.48
C ASP A 201 16.73 -40.33 6.33
N VAL A 202 16.79 -40.21 7.67
CA VAL A 202 17.04 -41.33 8.59
C VAL A 202 16.09 -42.50 8.34
N MET A 203 14.78 -42.22 8.17
CA MET A 203 13.81 -43.30 7.94
C MET A 203 13.95 -43.93 6.55
N LYS A 204 14.37 -43.19 5.55
CA LYS A 204 14.64 -43.72 4.20
C LYS A 204 15.87 -44.63 4.23
N ILE A 205 16.94 -44.19 4.88
CA ILE A 205 18.21 -44.93 5.03
C ILE A 205 17.98 -46.21 5.83
N ARG A 206 17.25 -46.15 6.96
CA ARG A 206 16.87 -47.33 7.77
C ARG A 206 16.16 -48.37 6.94
N ARG A 207 15.16 -47.98 6.15
CA ARG A 207 14.44 -48.89 5.25
C ARG A 207 15.34 -49.47 4.14
N LEU A 208 16.24 -48.68 3.56
CA LEU A 208 17.15 -49.07 2.52
C LEU A 208 18.14 -50.13 3.05
N ILE A 209 18.77 -49.87 4.21
CA ILE A 209 19.73 -50.76 4.85
C ILE A 209 19.06 -52.07 5.22
N PHE A 210 17.89 -52.05 5.83
CA PHE A 210 17.11 -53.22 6.22
C PHE A 210 16.79 -54.12 4.99
N ARG A 211 16.37 -53.51 3.89
CA ARG A 211 16.05 -54.23 2.63
C ARG A 211 17.30 -54.76 1.95
N ALA A 212 18.41 -54.00 1.93
CA ALA A 212 19.66 -54.39 1.31
C ALA A 212 20.35 -55.53 2.09
N GLY A 213 20.31 -55.47 3.42
CA GLY A 213 20.88 -56.47 4.34
C GLY A 213 19.95 -57.63 4.64
N ARG A 214 18.76 -57.72 4.06
CA ARG A 214 17.73 -58.75 4.34
C ARG A 214 17.46 -58.96 5.84
N GLY A 215 17.51 -57.86 6.65
CA GLY A 215 17.31 -57.89 8.08
C GLY A 215 18.53 -58.32 8.92
N LEU A 216 19.66 -58.66 8.28
CA LEU A 216 20.88 -59.02 8.99
C LEU A 216 21.73 -57.84 9.43
N SER A 217 21.46 -56.63 8.92
CA SER A 217 22.15 -55.39 9.29
C SER A 217 21.17 -54.37 9.81
N VAL A 218 21.40 -53.87 11.01
CA VAL A 218 20.57 -52.81 11.65
C VAL A 218 21.45 -51.59 11.84
N PRO A 219 21.03 -50.42 11.32
CA PRO A 219 21.77 -49.18 11.55
C PRO A 219 21.43 -48.59 12.93
N SER A 220 22.43 -48.18 13.66
CA SER A 220 22.32 -47.36 14.88
C SER A 220 22.57 -45.88 14.49
N PHE A 221 21.71 -44.97 14.98
CA PHE A 221 21.80 -43.55 14.71
C PHE A 221 22.15 -42.77 15.98
N TYR A 222 23.09 -41.86 15.86
CA TYR A 222 23.58 -41.05 16.97
C TYR A 222 23.60 -39.59 16.57
N TYR A 223 23.28 -38.68 17.51
CA TYR A 223 23.49 -37.26 17.33
C TYR A 223 24.99 -36.92 17.51
N PRO A 224 25.55 -35.98 16.72
CA PRO A 224 26.91 -35.52 16.95
C PRO A 224 27.00 -34.86 18.33
N THR A 225 28.01 -35.19 19.11
CA THR A 225 28.28 -34.60 20.43
C THR A 225 28.93 -33.25 20.24
N ILE A 226 28.13 -32.17 20.44
CA ILE A 226 28.58 -30.79 20.25
C ILE A 226 29.13 -30.29 21.60
N ASN A 227 30.43 -30.05 21.68
CA ASN A 227 31.05 -29.39 22.84
C ASN A 227 30.76 -27.89 22.83
N LYS A 228 29.83 -27.43 23.67
CA LYS A 228 29.32 -26.05 23.72
C LYS A 228 30.36 -24.96 24.05
N ASN A 229 31.59 -25.29 24.42
CA ASN A 229 32.57 -24.32 24.88
C ASN A 229 33.48 -23.68 23.81
N LYS A 230 33.43 -24.12 22.53
CA LYS A 230 34.36 -23.62 21.47
C LYS A 230 33.75 -23.52 20.05
N ILE A 231 32.44 -23.34 19.90
CA ILE A 231 31.80 -23.45 18.60
C ILE A 231 31.48 -22.08 18.04
N ILE A 232 31.92 -21.86 16.77
CA ILE A 232 31.48 -20.76 15.93
C ILE A 232 30.04 -21.08 15.52
N LEU A 233 29.14 -20.10 15.60
CA LEU A 233 27.68 -20.23 15.37
C LEU A 233 27.29 -21.05 14.11
N ASP A 234 28.11 -21.04 13.07
CA ASP A 234 27.81 -21.70 11.80
C ASP A 234 28.01 -23.22 11.83
N GLU A 235 28.94 -23.72 12.65
CA GLU A 235 29.17 -25.15 12.84
C GLU A 235 27.98 -25.82 13.54
N GLU A 236 27.41 -25.15 14.57
CA GLU A 236 26.21 -25.63 15.27
C GLU A 236 25.01 -25.76 14.32
N LYS A 237 24.75 -24.72 13.54
CA LYS A 237 23.61 -24.69 12.62
C LYS A 237 23.69 -25.77 11.53
N TYR A 238 24.90 -26.08 11.05
CA TYR A 238 25.09 -27.13 10.05
C TYR A 238 24.87 -28.53 10.62
N LEU A 239 25.25 -28.78 11.87
CA LEU A 239 25.21 -30.11 12.51
C LEU A 239 23.89 -30.40 13.24
N GLU A 240 23.09 -29.40 13.58
CA GLU A 240 21.81 -29.59 14.30
C GLU A 240 20.85 -30.55 13.57
N ASN A 241 20.87 -30.57 12.23
CA ASN A 241 19.99 -31.36 11.40
C ASN A 241 20.63 -32.66 10.89
N LYS A 242 21.81 -33.04 11.38
CA LYS A 242 22.51 -34.22 10.93
C LYS A 242 22.62 -35.31 11.97
N GLN A 243 22.57 -36.59 11.55
CA GLN A 243 22.76 -37.75 12.41
C GLN A 243 23.83 -38.66 11.84
N ILE A 244 24.68 -39.21 12.71
CA ILE A 244 25.68 -40.20 12.41
C ILE A 244 25.05 -41.60 12.43
N PHE A 245 25.16 -42.36 11.37
CA PHE A 245 24.75 -43.75 11.38
C PHE A 245 25.93 -44.69 11.37
N LEU A 246 25.79 -45.78 12.13
CA LEU A 246 26.74 -46.88 12.21
C LEU A 246 26.05 -48.19 11.81
N ILE A 247 26.66 -48.94 10.93
CA ILE A 247 26.15 -50.23 10.46
C ILE A 247 27.20 -51.29 10.69
N LEU A 248 26.79 -52.35 11.35
CA LEU A 248 27.58 -53.55 11.52
C LEU A 248 27.19 -54.56 10.44
N ILE A 249 28.16 -55.03 9.64
CA ILE A 249 27.86 -55.84 8.47
C ILE A 249 28.74 -57.12 8.50
N THR A 250 28.10 -58.27 8.35
CA THR A 250 28.75 -59.58 8.18
C THR A 250 28.70 -59.98 6.71
N GLY A 251 29.85 -60.11 6.08
CA GLY A 251 29.97 -60.56 4.69
C GLY A 251 30.24 -59.48 3.64
N GLN A 252 31.22 -59.79 2.75
CA GLN A 252 31.72 -58.84 1.73
C GLN A 252 30.64 -58.43 0.72
N ASN A 253 29.82 -59.37 0.25
CA ASN A 253 28.82 -59.12 -0.78
C ASN A 253 27.68 -58.19 -0.29
N VAL A 254 27.30 -58.25 1.01
CA VAL A 254 26.31 -57.39 1.62
C VAL A 254 26.88 -56.01 1.82
N PHE A 255 28.14 -55.90 2.23
CA PHE A 255 28.85 -54.65 2.40
C PHE A 255 28.90 -53.84 1.10
N GLU A 256 29.31 -54.45 0.00
CA GLU A 256 29.38 -53.76 -1.30
C GLU A 256 28.00 -53.34 -1.82
N LYS A 257 26.96 -54.16 -1.60
CA LYS A 257 25.59 -53.79 -1.95
C LYS A 257 25.05 -52.61 -1.14
N ILE A 258 25.32 -52.55 0.16
CA ILE A 258 24.88 -51.45 1.02
C ILE A 258 25.66 -50.19 0.64
N LYS A 259 26.97 -50.29 0.48
CA LYS A 259 27.85 -49.19 0.09
C LYS A 259 27.40 -48.55 -1.23
N SER A 260 27.24 -49.34 -2.29
CA SER A 260 26.82 -48.80 -3.60
C SER A 260 25.42 -48.16 -3.57
N ARG A 261 24.51 -48.63 -2.74
CA ARG A 261 23.17 -48.00 -2.61
C ARG A 261 23.19 -46.71 -1.80
N LEU A 262 24.07 -46.55 -0.81
CA LEU A 262 24.28 -45.32 -0.07
C LEU A 262 24.99 -44.26 -0.93
N GLU A 263 25.95 -44.67 -1.77
CA GLU A 263 26.60 -43.81 -2.74
C GLU A 263 25.62 -43.22 -3.77
N VAL A 264 24.60 -43.94 -4.19
CA VAL A 264 23.51 -43.44 -5.07
C VAL A 264 22.70 -42.34 -4.39
N LEU A 265 22.64 -42.33 -3.07
CA LEU A 265 21.99 -41.25 -2.27
C LEU A 265 22.96 -40.09 -1.96
N ASN A 266 24.13 -40.04 -2.58
CA ASN A 266 25.20 -39.06 -2.33
C ASN A 266 25.67 -39.01 -0.86
N ILE A 267 25.59 -40.14 -0.14
CA ILE A 267 26.03 -40.22 1.24
C ILE A 267 27.46 -40.81 1.23
N GLU A 268 28.42 -40.03 1.71
CA GLU A 268 29.78 -40.50 1.88
C GLU A 268 29.84 -41.53 3.01
N THR A 269 30.36 -42.71 2.71
CA THR A 269 30.50 -43.82 3.66
C THR A 269 31.96 -44.09 3.95
N PHE A 270 32.29 -44.25 5.24
CA PHE A 270 33.64 -44.52 5.71
C PHE A 270 33.73 -45.93 6.24
N HIS A 271 34.83 -46.62 5.85
CA HIS A 271 35.15 -47.98 6.30
C HIS A 271 36.30 -47.95 7.30
N ILE A 272 36.07 -48.53 8.47
CA ILE A 272 37.01 -48.45 9.60
C ILE A 272 37.44 -49.85 10.03
N ASN A 273 38.77 -50.07 10.04
CA ASN A 273 39.35 -51.40 10.31
C ASN A 273 40.15 -51.46 11.59
N ASN A 274 40.61 -50.34 12.19
CA ASN A 274 41.50 -50.39 13.36
C ASN A 274 41.41 -49.10 14.18
N ALA A 275 41.26 -49.17 15.50
CA ALA A 275 41.15 -48.06 16.43
C ALA A 275 42.41 -47.17 16.49
N LEU A 276 43.60 -47.75 16.49
CA LEU A 276 44.86 -46.99 16.48
C LEU A 276 45.03 -46.14 15.22
N LYS A 277 44.55 -46.63 14.09
CA LYS A 277 44.58 -45.89 12.82
C LYS A 277 43.60 -44.73 12.87
N ILE A 278 42.43 -44.89 13.46
CA ILE A 278 41.45 -43.84 13.68
C ILE A 278 42.01 -42.65 14.50
N LYS A 279 42.79 -42.95 15.54
CA LYS A 279 43.42 -41.92 16.37
C LYS A 279 44.40 -41.09 15.52
N HIS A 280 45.27 -41.71 14.77
CA HIS A 280 46.24 -41.00 13.90
C HIS A 280 45.52 -40.19 12.83
N ASP A 281 44.49 -40.77 12.22
CA ASP A 281 43.69 -40.10 11.17
C ASP A 281 42.92 -38.92 11.76
N LEU A 282 42.41 -38.98 12.99
CA LEU A 282 41.73 -37.89 13.68
C LEU A 282 42.68 -36.73 13.99
N GLU A 283 43.94 -37.02 14.42
CA GLU A 283 44.97 -36.02 14.64
C GLU A 283 45.30 -35.27 13.34
N ASN A 284 45.41 -35.98 12.23
CA ASN A 284 45.64 -35.39 10.90
C ASN A 284 44.46 -34.55 10.46
N ILE A 285 43.22 -35.05 10.62
CA ILE A 285 42.01 -34.31 10.25
C ILE A 285 41.84 -33.04 11.10
N ASN A 286 42.16 -33.09 12.38
CA ASN A 286 42.11 -31.90 13.23
C ASN A 286 43.12 -30.82 12.76
N ALA A 287 44.31 -31.21 12.35
CA ALA A 287 45.28 -30.32 11.74
C ALA A 287 44.78 -29.74 10.39
N GLU A 288 44.16 -30.58 9.55
CA GLU A 288 43.53 -30.10 8.31
C GLU A 288 42.34 -29.16 8.57
N VAL A 289 41.48 -29.46 9.53
CA VAL A 289 40.34 -28.60 9.90
C VAL A 289 40.84 -27.26 10.42
N SER A 290 41.91 -27.23 11.23
CA SER A 290 42.48 -25.96 11.73
C SER A 290 43.06 -25.10 10.59
N SER A 291 43.79 -25.74 9.67
CA SER A 291 44.37 -25.04 8.51
C SER A 291 43.31 -24.55 7.52
N GLN A 292 42.28 -25.34 7.26
CA GLN A 292 41.17 -24.93 6.40
C GLN A 292 40.37 -23.80 7.00
N LYS A 293 40.19 -23.78 8.32
CA LYS A 293 39.54 -22.68 9.06
C LYS A 293 40.30 -21.38 8.93
N GLU A 294 41.63 -21.41 9.04
CA GLU A 294 42.48 -20.25 8.83
C GLU A 294 42.36 -19.72 7.40
N ILE A 295 42.40 -20.62 6.40
CA ILE A 295 42.21 -20.26 4.99
C ILE A 295 40.84 -19.63 4.77
N LEU A 296 39.74 -20.16 5.35
CA LEU A 296 38.41 -19.59 5.25
C LEU A 296 38.35 -18.18 5.86
N GLN A 297 38.94 -17.99 7.02
CA GLN A 297 38.99 -16.66 7.67
C GLN A 297 39.76 -15.65 6.80
N ASP A 298 40.84 -16.08 6.16
CA ASP A 298 41.63 -15.19 5.30
C ASP A 298 40.91 -14.90 3.98
N THR A 299 40.22 -15.87 3.38
CA THR A 299 39.42 -15.64 2.17
C THR A 299 38.23 -14.71 2.45
N GLU A 300 37.60 -14.85 3.61
CA GLU A 300 36.54 -13.92 4.05
C GLU A 300 37.06 -12.50 4.29
N LYS A 301 38.25 -12.35 4.91
CA LYS A 301 38.90 -11.04 5.05
C LYS A 301 39.25 -10.41 3.69
N VAL A 302 39.72 -11.22 2.74
CA VAL A 302 40.01 -10.73 1.36
C VAL A 302 38.72 -10.23 0.70
N LEU A 303 37.60 -10.97 0.79
CA LEU A 303 36.29 -10.53 0.28
C LEU A 303 35.84 -9.22 0.95
N LEU A 304 35.92 -9.14 2.26
CA LEU A 304 35.57 -7.93 3.02
C LEU A 304 36.44 -6.74 2.61
N ASN A 305 37.72 -6.93 2.38
CA ASN A 305 38.64 -5.88 1.95
C ASN A 305 38.36 -5.41 0.50
N MET A 306 37.82 -6.26 -0.38
CA MET A 306 37.36 -5.85 -1.70
C MET A 306 36.06 -5.05 -1.65
N ILE A 307 35.12 -5.40 -0.79
CA ILE A 307 33.79 -4.79 -0.66
C ILE A 307 33.84 -3.48 0.13
N LYS A 308 34.63 -3.43 1.20
CA LYS A 308 34.66 -2.34 2.18
C LYS A 308 34.94 -0.94 1.59
N PRO A 309 35.84 -0.75 0.61
CA PRO A 309 36.09 0.58 0.01
C PRO A 309 34.86 1.15 -0.68
N ASN A 310 34.05 0.32 -1.33
CA ASN A 310 32.90 0.73 -2.13
C ASN A 310 31.59 0.83 -1.33
N THR A 311 31.54 0.19 -0.14
CA THR A 311 30.40 0.27 0.78
C THR A 311 30.61 1.27 1.91
N SER A 312 31.84 1.81 2.10
CA SER A 312 32.11 2.83 3.10
C SER A 312 31.64 4.22 2.64
N PRO A 313 31.14 5.05 3.57
CA PRO A 313 30.75 6.43 3.24
C PRO A 313 31.98 7.27 2.85
N VAL A 314 31.80 8.15 1.87
CA VAL A 314 32.85 9.05 1.36
C VAL A 314 32.76 10.40 2.07
N ILE A 315 33.87 10.97 2.47
CA ILE A 315 33.94 12.32 3.09
C ILE A 315 34.46 13.30 2.04
N ILE A 316 33.64 14.31 1.69
CA ILE A 316 33.98 15.37 0.75
C ILE A 316 33.80 16.70 1.47
N ASP A 317 34.84 17.53 1.48
CA ASP A 317 34.83 18.87 2.12
C ASP A 317 34.31 18.89 3.57
N GLY A 318 34.59 17.81 4.34
CA GLY A 318 34.14 17.66 5.73
C GLY A 318 32.72 17.13 5.91
N ASN A 319 31.93 16.98 4.84
CA ASN A 319 30.60 16.39 4.86
C ASN A 319 30.64 14.90 4.49
N LYS A 320 29.80 14.11 5.16
CA LYS A 320 29.69 12.68 4.95
C LYS A 320 28.63 12.37 3.88
N TYR A 321 29.05 11.74 2.79
CA TYR A 321 28.20 11.28 1.69
C TYR A 321 28.05 9.76 1.74
N LEU A 322 27.07 9.24 0.98
CA LEU A 322 26.84 7.80 0.89
C LEU A 322 27.98 7.08 0.14
N CYS A 323 27.92 5.76 0.10
CA CYS A 323 28.94 4.92 -0.51
C CYS A 323 28.96 5.03 -2.05
N ILE A 324 30.04 4.57 -2.67
CA ILE A 324 30.25 4.60 -4.12
C ILE A 324 29.21 3.73 -4.86
N TYR A 325 28.84 2.57 -4.32
CA TYR A 325 27.79 1.73 -4.91
C TYR A 325 26.44 2.44 -4.98
N SER A 326 26.08 3.19 -3.93
CA SER A 326 24.89 4.05 -3.93
C SER A 326 24.95 5.11 -5.04
N LEU A 327 26.12 5.74 -5.25
CA LEU A 327 26.32 6.73 -6.31
C LEU A 327 26.13 6.10 -7.69
N TYR A 328 26.79 5.00 -7.99
CA TYR A 328 26.76 4.36 -9.30
C TYR A 328 25.36 3.84 -9.63
N ARG A 329 24.69 3.19 -8.68
CA ARG A 329 23.33 2.71 -8.85
C ARG A 329 22.34 3.85 -9.12
N THR A 330 22.40 4.91 -8.33
CA THR A 330 21.56 6.10 -8.51
C THR A 330 21.83 6.75 -9.88
N PHE A 331 23.09 6.81 -10.31
CA PHE A 331 23.46 7.31 -11.63
C PHE A 331 22.86 6.48 -12.76
N CYS A 332 22.98 5.15 -12.72
CA CYS A 332 22.39 4.24 -13.73
C CYS A 332 20.86 4.38 -13.80
N ARG A 333 20.18 4.53 -12.66
CA ARG A 333 18.73 4.75 -12.61
C ARG A 333 18.34 6.10 -13.19
N ARG A 334 19.12 7.15 -12.94
CA ARG A 334 18.94 8.47 -13.56
C ARG A 334 19.06 8.38 -15.07
N GLU A 335 20.11 7.74 -15.58
CA GLU A 335 20.32 7.56 -17.02
C GLU A 335 19.17 6.78 -17.65
N ARG A 336 18.77 5.66 -17.07
CA ARG A 336 17.61 4.89 -17.50
C ARG A 336 16.36 5.76 -17.62
N TYR A 337 16.10 6.59 -16.61
CA TYR A 337 14.93 7.47 -16.59
C TYR A 337 14.97 8.56 -17.67
N ILE A 338 16.16 9.13 -17.96
CA ILE A 338 16.37 10.08 -19.05
C ILE A 338 16.02 9.42 -20.39
N TYR A 339 16.60 8.27 -20.69
CA TYR A 339 16.41 7.59 -21.97
C TYR A 339 15.00 7.00 -22.12
N MET A 340 14.36 6.55 -21.05
CA MET A 340 12.97 6.12 -21.09
C MET A 340 12.02 7.27 -21.48
N ASN A 341 12.26 8.49 -20.97
CA ASN A 341 11.44 9.64 -21.35
C ASN A 341 11.81 10.17 -22.75
N LEU A 342 13.05 10.05 -23.16
CA LEU A 342 13.46 10.41 -24.51
C LEU A 342 12.86 9.46 -25.57
N ASN A 343 12.69 8.18 -25.26
CA ASN A 343 12.01 7.20 -26.13
C ASN A 343 10.52 7.49 -26.32
N LYS A 344 9.90 8.34 -25.50
CA LYS A 344 8.53 8.81 -25.72
C LYS A 344 8.46 9.88 -26.83
N CYS A 345 9.60 10.50 -27.19
CA CYS A 345 9.70 11.51 -28.21
C CYS A 345 9.95 10.89 -29.59
N GLU A 346 9.42 11.50 -30.63
CA GLU A 346 9.71 11.14 -32.02
C GLU A 346 11.08 11.67 -32.44
N ALA A 347 11.92 10.83 -33.01
CA ALA A 347 13.24 11.23 -33.49
C ALA A 347 13.13 11.76 -34.93
N ARG A 348 13.28 13.07 -35.16
CA ARG A 348 13.40 13.69 -36.47
C ARG A 348 14.89 13.99 -36.75
N ASP A 349 15.20 14.42 -37.96
CA ASP A 349 16.60 14.57 -38.43
C ASP A 349 17.51 15.32 -37.47
N MET A 350 17.13 16.52 -37.03
CA MET A 350 17.95 17.39 -36.17
C MET A 350 17.41 17.54 -34.73
N TYR A 351 16.17 17.09 -34.46
CA TYR A 351 15.50 17.31 -33.20
C TYR A 351 14.79 16.04 -32.71
N TYR A 352 14.66 15.93 -31.40
CA TYR A 352 13.66 15.05 -30.76
C TYR A 352 12.40 15.90 -30.52
N VAL A 353 11.29 15.45 -31.06
CA VAL A 353 9.99 16.13 -30.95
C VAL A 353 9.14 15.37 -29.97
N GLY A 354 8.70 16.01 -28.90
CA GLY A 354 7.85 15.40 -27.89
C GLY A 354 6.66 16.28 -27.54
N ASP A 355 5.53 15.68 -27.23
CA ASP A 355 4.40 16.39 -26.66
C ASP A 355 4.49 16.32 -25.13
N VAL A 356 4.30 17.46 -24.47
CA VAL A 356 4.49 17.60 -23.03
C VAL A 356 3.31 18.30 -22.37
N TRP A 357 2.96 17.81 -21.19
CA TRP A 357 1.99 18.43 -20.30
C TRP A 357 2.70 19.28 -19.25
N ILE A 358 2.36 20.57 -19.16
CA ILE A 358 3.01 21.51 -18.23
C ILE A 358 1.93 22.21 -17.39
N PRO A 359 2.04 22.25 -16.05
CA PRO A 359 1.19 23.09 -15.22
C PRO A 359 1.38 24.57 -15.56
N LYS A 360 0.30 25.33 -15.80
CA LYS A 360 0.38 26.77 -16.15
C LYS A 360 1.20 27.57 -15.13
N ILE A 361 1.11 27.21 -13.85
CA ILE A 361 1.84 27.86 -12.74
C ILE A 361 3.37 27.64 -12.88
N ALA A 362 3.81 26.49 -13.39
CA ALA A 362 5.22 26.14 -13.48
C ALA A 362 5.87 26.63 -14.78
N TYR A 363 5.08 27.02 -15.79
CA TYR A 363 5.58 27.35 -17.14
C TYR A 363 6.56 28.52 -17.15
N SER A 364 6.24 29.63 -16.46
CA SER A 364 7.12 30.79 -16.38
C SER A 364 8.46 30.46 -15.70
N ASN A 365 8.41 29.71 -14.59
CA ASN A 365 9.61 29.29 -13.88
C ASN A 365 10.47 28.34 -14.72
N LEU A 366 9.82 27.47 -15.51
CA LEU A 366 10.49 26.57 -16.43
C LEU A 366 11.24 27.35 -17.51
N LEU A 367 10.60 28.32 -18.16
CA LEU A 367 11.21 29.14 -19.18
C LEU A 367 12.40 29.95 -18.62
N ASN A 368 12.26 30.57 -17.46
CA ASN A 368 13.35 31.33 -16.84
C ASN A 368 14.59 30.46 -16.55
N LYS A 369 14.41 29.24 -16.08
CA LYS A 369 15.52 28.31 -15.84
C LYS A 369 16.13 27.75 -17.12
N LEU A 370 15.32 27.56 -18.18
CA LEU A 370 15.82 27.13 -19.47
C LEU A 370 16.60 28.22 -20.20
N ASN A 371 16.26 29.51 -20.01
CA ASN A 371 16.97 30.64 -20.61
C ASN A 371 18.47 30.74 -20.20
N GLU A 372 18.87 29.99 -19.18
CA GLU A 372 20.29 29.83 -18.81
C GLU A 372 21.07 28.88 -19.76
N LEU A 373 20.40 28.17 -20.66
CA LEU A 373 21.03 27.27 -21.63
C LEU A 373 21.41 28.00 -22.92
N THR A 374 22.53 27.63 -23.51
CA THR A 374 23.02 28.20 -24.77
C THR A 374 22.17 27.87 -25.99
N ASN A 375 21.48 26.69 -25.97
CA ASN A 375 20.56 26.26 -27.01
C ASN A 375 19.23 25.93 -26.36
N LEU A 376 18.23 26.80 -26.56
CA LEU A 376 16.92 26.67 -25.99
C LEU A 376 16.09 25.58 -26.71
N PRO A 377 15.41 24.70 -25.99
CA PRO A 377 14.36 23.91 -26.61
C PRO A 377 13.20 24.84 -27.03
N VAL A 378 12.67 24.61 -28.20
CA VAL A 378 11.57 25.44 -28.73
C VAL A 378 10.26 24.83 -28.29
N PHE A 379 9.42 25.61 -27.61
CA PHE A 379 8.05 25.21 -27.27
C PHE A 379 7.10 25.78 -28.32
N ARG A 380 6.35 24.89 -28.98
CA ARG A 380 5.29 25.24 -29.92
C ARG A 380 3.94 24.77 -29.41
N ASP A 381 2.87 25.29 -29.95
CA ASP A 381 1.56 24.69 -29.71
C ASP A 381 1.48 23.34 -30.44
N SER A 382 0.96 22.32 -29.77
CA SER A 382 0.83 21.00 -30.38
C SER A 382 -0.18 21.03 -31.53
N ASP A 383 0.23 20.58 -32.72
CA ASP A 383 -0.66 20.45 -33.88
C ASP A 383 -1.68 19.32 -33.62
N LYS A 384 -2.96 19.67 -33.58
CA LYS A 384 -4.07 18.81 -33.16
C LYS A 384 -4.55 17.82 -34.25
N GLN A 385 -3.69 17.40 -35.19
CA GLN A 385 -4.22 16.76 -36.38
C GLN A 385 -4.70 15.31 -36.24
N ASN A 386 -4.28 14.50 -35.25
CA ASN A 386 -4.65 13.06 -35.29
C ASN A 386 -4.89 12.32 -33.96
N PHE A 387 -4.68 12.90 -32.79
CA PHE A 387 -4.95 12.25 -31.53
C PHE A 387 -5.42 13.26 -30.48
N GLU A 388 -6.59 13.02 -29.89
CA GLU A 388 -7.07 13.82 -28.77
C GLU A 388 -6.56 13.20 -27.46
N PRO A 389 -5.46 13.73 -26.88
CA PRO A 389 -4.90 13.17 -25.66
C PRO A 389 -5.82 13.49 -24.48
N LYS A 390 -6.09 12.50 -23.63
CA LYS A 390 -6.78 12.74 -22.36
C LYS A 390 -5.95 13.70 -21.51
N VAL A 391 -6.56 14.81 -21.07
CA VAL A 391 -5.88 15.84 -20.28
C VAL A 391 -5.46 15.31 -18.93
N ARG A 392 -4.20 15.55 -18.53
CA ARG A 392 -3.64 15.13 -17.25
C ARG A 392 -4.23 15.96 -16.10
N THR A 393 -4.47 15.32 -14.96
CA THR A 393 -4.99 15.98 -13.76
C THR A 393 -3.86 16.24 -12.78
N TYR A 394 -3.62 17.53 -12.48
CA TYR A 394 -2.60 17.97 -11.53
C TYR A 394 -3.25 18.66 -10.33
N PHE A 395 -2.89 18.25 -9.12
CA PHE A 395 -3.22 18.92 -7.88
C PHE A 395 -1.96 19.42 -7.20
N LYS A 396 -1.98 20.68 -6.76
CA LYS A 396 -0.96 21.16 -5.84
C LYS A 396 -1.24 20.59 -4.47
N MET A 397 -0.43 19.63 -4.04
CA MET A 397 -0.58 18.92 -2.77
C MET A 397 0.21 19.64 -1.67
N ASP A 398 -0.49 20.15 -0.66
CA ASP A 398 0.11 20.58 0.59
C ASP A 398 0.09 19.42 1.59
N ASP A 399 0.99 19.42 2.59
CA ASP A 399 1.08 18.38 3.63
C ASP A 399 -0.27 18.09 4.32
N PHE A 400 -1.15 19.11 4.45
CA PHE A 400 -2.47 18.98 5.05
C PHE A 400 -3.47 18.25 4.16
N VAL A 401 -3.47 18.54 2.85
CA VAL A 401 -4.44 17.97 1.89
C VAL A 401 -4.01 16.58 1.42
N TYR A 402 -2.71 16.30 1.45
CA TYR A 402 -2.11 15.07 0.95
C TYR A 402 -2.82 13.77 1.41
N PRO A 403 -3.08 13.51 2.71
CA PRO A 403 -3.69 12.26 3.14
C PRO A 403 -5.12 12.09 2.62
N PHE A 404 -5.90 13.18 2.52
CA PHE A 404 -7.28 13.14 2.04
C PHE A 404 -7.34 12.90 0.53
N GLN A 405 -6.46 13.56 -0.22
CA GLN A 405 -6.37 13.35 -1.66
C GLN A 405 -5.86 11.94 -1.99
N THR A 406 -4.94 11.40 -1.20
CA THR A 406 -4.47 10.01 -1.36
C THR A 406 -5.62 9.01 -1.19
N ILE A 407 -6.51 9.22 -0.20
CA ILE A 407 -7.71 8.40 -0.01
C ILE A 407 -8.63 8.43 -1.25
N VAL A 408 -8.82 9.62 -1.82
CA VAL A 408 -9.64 9.78 -3.03
C VAL A 408 -8.94 9.13 -4.25
N ASN A 409 -7.65 9.35 -4.42
CA ASN A 409 -6.87 8.78 -5.52
C ASN A 409 -6.81 7.24 -5.47
N THR A 410 -6.95 6.64 -4.28
CA THR A 410 -7.02 5.17 -4.15
C THR A 410 -8.30 4.60 -4.80
N TYR A 411 -9.40 5.35 -4.80
CA TYR A 411 -10.61 4.98 -5.54
C TYR A 411 -10.43 5.19 -7.06
N GLY A 412 -9.84 6.31 -7.46
CA GLY A 412 -9.54 6.67 -8.83
C GLY A 412 -9.14 8.14 -8.94
N ILE A 413 -8.56 8.50 -10.09
CA ILE A 413 -8.10 9.85 -10.35
C ILE A 413 -9.24 10.63 -11.01
N PRO A 414 -9.56 11.86 -10.55
CA PRO A 414 -10.64 12.65 -11.13
C PRO A 414 -10.30 13.06 -12.57
N ARG A 415 -11.31 13.16 -13.40
CA ARG A 415 -11.20 13.76 -14.74
C ARG A 415 -10.76 15.21 -14.61
N TYR A 416 -10.06 15.71 -15.61
CA TYR A 416 -9.64 17.12 -15.62
C TYR A 416 -10.81 18.07 -15.47
N LYS A 417 -10.74 18.97 -14.48
CA LYS A 417 -11.80 19.93 -14.10
C LYS A 417 -13.10 19.33 -13.54
N GLU A 418 -13.15 18.07 -13.23
CA GLU A 418 -14.22 17.45 -12.45
C GLU A 418 -14.17 17.96 -11.01
N VAL A 419 -15.32 18.03 -10.31
CA VAL A 419 -15.35 18.38 -8.90
C VAL A 419 -14.53 17.38 -8.10
N ASN A 420 -13.51 17.87 -7.40
CA ASN A 420 -12.64 17.01 -6.59
C ASN A 420 -13.34 16.65 -5.26
N PRO A 421 -13.66 15.37 -5.01
CA PRO A 421 -14.24 14.96 -3.73
C PRO A 421 -13.31 15.15 -2.54
N GLY A 422 -11.98 15.27 -2.76
CA GLY A 422 -11.00 15.47 -1.70
C GLY A 422 -11.27 16.68 -0.80
N LEU A 423 -11.82 17.76 -1.35
CA LEU A 423 -12.17 18.95 -0.59
C LEU A 423 -13.28 18.66 0.45
N PHE A 424 -14.28 17.89 0.07
CA PHE A 424 -15.38 17.51 0.96
C PHE A 424 -14.95 16.44 1.96
N THR A 425 -14.06 15.53 1.55
CA THR A 425 -13.54 14.44 2.38
C THR A 425 -12.78 14.96 3.60
N ILE A 426 -12.18 16.15 3.54
CA ILE A 426 -11.50 16.79 4.69
C ILE A 426 -12.44 16.90 5.91
N ILE A 427 -13.71 17.21 5.68
CA ILE A 427 -14.68 17.39 6.75
C ILE A 427 -15.54 16.14 6.95
N THR A 428 -16.07 15.57 5.86
CA THR A 428 -17.03 14.47 5.93
C THR A 428 -16.40 13.18 6.45
N PHE A 429 -15.18 12.88 6.08
CA PHE A 429 -14.52 11.65 6.51
C PHE A 429 -14.24 11.62 8.03
N PRO A 430 -13.56 12.63 8.64
CA PRO A 430 -13.37 12.65 10.09
C PRO A 430 -14.67 12.76 10.88
N PHE A 431 -15.69 13.44 10.32
CA PHE A 431 -16.99 13.57 10.96
C PHE A 431 -17.75 12.24 11.03
N LEU A 432 -17.83 11.49 9.92
CA LEU A 432 -18.45 10.16 9.93
C LEU A 432 -17.70 9.17 10.83
N PHE A 433 -16.38 9.24 10.80
CA PHE A 433 -15.56 8.46 11.75
C PHE A 433 -15.89 8.82 13.20
N GLY A 434 -16.00 10.13 13.51
CA GLY A 434 -16.36 10.60 14.83
C GLY A 434 -17.74 10.13 15.31
N ILE A 435 -18.73 10.02 14.42
CA ILE A 435 -20.05 9.45 14.74
C ILE A 435 -19.95 7.97 15.12
N MET A 436 -19.12 7.20 14.41
CA MET A 436 -18.91 5.77 14.71
C MET A 436 -18.14 5.57 16.02
N PHE A 437 -17.07 6.32 16.19
CA PHE A 437 -16.12 6.21 17.31
C PHE A 437 -16.33 7.28 18.39
N GLY A 438 -17.58 7.70 18.62
CA GLY A 438 -17.95 8.82 19.48
C GLY A 438 -17.76 8.54 20.96
N ASP A 439 -16.53 8.73 21.47
CA ASP A 439 -16.16 8.64 22.89
C ASP A 439 -15.18 9.77 23.23
N ILE A 440 -15.42 10.49 24.32
CA ILE A 440 -14.57 11.60 24.76
C ILE A 440 -13.16 11.11 25.08
N GLY A 441 -13.05 10.02 25.84
CA GLY A 441 -11.75 9.50 26.31
C GLY A 441 -10.89 8.94 25.18
N HIS A 442 -11.45 8.05 24.37
CA HIS A 442 -10.73 7.43 23.26
C HIS A 442 -10.41 8.46 22.15
N GLY A 443 -11.36 9.36 21.83
CA GLY A 443 -11.13 10.45 20.90
C GLY A 443 -10.00 11.40 21.34
N PHE A 444 -9.96 11.73 22.64
CA PHE A 444 -8.90 12.57 23.19
C PHE A 444 -7.52 11.89 23.15
N LEU A 445 -7.45 10.58 23.37
CA LEU A 445 -6.19 9.81 23.22
C LEU A 445 -5.65 9.85 21.78
N ILE A 446 -6.53 9.69 20.76
CA ILE A 446 -6.12 9.82 19.36
C ILE A 446 -5.62 11.22 19.06
N PHE A 447 -6.33 12.24 19.56
CA PHE A 447 -5.96 13.64 19.39
C PHE A 447 -4.60 13.96 20.01
N LEU A 448 -4.32 13.48 21.24
CA LEU A 448 -3.02 13.63 21.89
C LEU A 448 -1.91 12.90 21.13
N LEU A 449 -2.17 11.69 20.65
CA LEU A 449 -1.19 10.95 19.84
C LEU A 449 -0.82 11.71 18.58
N SER A 450 -1.80 12.32 17.90
CA SER A 450 -1.55 13.12 16.70
C SER A 450 -0.73 14.38 17.01
N ILE A 451 -1.02 15.08 18.12
CA ILE A 451 -0.21 16.22 18.58
C ILE A 451 1.22 15.77 18.91
N TYR A 452 1.39 14.64 19.59
CA TYR A 452 2.71 14.10 19.89
C TYR A 452 3.54 13.84 18.63
N ILE A 453 2.92 13.26 17.59
CA ILE A 453 3.56 13.02 16.29
C ILE A 453 3.97 14.34 15.63
N GLU A 454 3.13 15.39 15.70
CA GLU A 454 3.44 16.71 15.10
C GLU A 454 4.57 17.42 15.85
N VAL A 455 4.56 17.44 17.17
CA VAL A 455 5.61 18.09 17.99
C VAL A 455 6.97 17.41 17.78
N ASN A 456 7.01 16.08 17.78
CA ASN A 456 8.24 15.30 17.62
C ASN A 456 8.57 14.95 16.17
N ARG A 457 8.03 15.68 15.20
CA ARG A 457 8.16 15.42 13.75
C ARG A 457 9.60 15.17 13.29
N LYS A 458 10.56 15.98 13.77
CA LYS A 458 11.97 15.88 13.37
C LYS A 458 12.62 14.58 13.87
N GLN A 459 12.39 14.22 15.13
CA GLN A 459 12.94 13.01 15.74
C GLN A 459 12.32 11.73 15.12
N ILE A 460 11.01 11.74 14.87
CA ILE A 460 10.30 10.60 14.28
C ILE A 460 10.76 10.37 12.82
N LYS A 461 11.03 11.43 12.07
CA LYS A 461 11.51 11.33 10.67
C LYS A 461 12.87 10.61 10.59
N GLU A 462 13.75 10.80 11.59
CA GLU A 462 15.07 10.17 11.65
C GLU A 462 15.05 8.76 12.26
N SER A 463 13.98 8.40 12.95
CA SER A 463 13.84 7.07 13.57
C SER A 463 13.32 6.02 12.57
N ASN A 464 13.75 4.77 12.76
CA ASN A 464 13.22 3.61 12.00
C ASN A 464 11.96 3.00 12.67
N SER A 465 11.13 3.81 13.33
CA SER A 465 9.92 3.33 14.01
C SER A 465 8.70 3.31 13.06
N LEU A 466 7.70 2.50 13.38
CA LEU A 466 6.40 2.46 12.69
C LEU A 466 5.70 3.83 12.66
N LEU A 467 6.02 4.71 13.63
CA LEU A 467 5.50 6.08 13.69
C LEU A 467 5.93 6.95 12.49
N LYS A 468 7.01 6.58 11.79
CA LYS A 468 7.45 7.29 10.58
C LYS A 468 6.44 7.18 9.44
N GLU A 469 5.78 6.05 9.30
CA GLU A 469 4.71 5.88 8.30
C GLU A 469 3.46 6.69 8.66
N LEU A 470 3.13 6.73 9.96
CA LEU A 470 2.00 7.53 10.47
C LEU A 470 2.21 9.04 10.32
N LEU A 471 3.47 9.50 10.18
CA LEU A 471 3.77 10.92 9.98
C LEU A 471 3.08 11.53 8.74
N LYS A 472 2.89 10.74 7.68
CA LYS A 472 2.18 11.17 6.46
C LYS A 472 0.69 11.42 6.71
N TYR A 473 0.09 10.68 7.66
CA TYR A 473 -1.35 10.69 7.96
C TYR A 473 -1.70 11.49 9.23
N ARG A 474 -0.75 12.25 9.79
CA ARG A 474 -0.92 12.96 11.06
C ARG A 474 -2.13 13.90 11.13
N TYR A 475 -2.43 14.60 10.03
CA TYR A 475 -3.55 15.54 10.00
C TYR A 475 -4.92 14.87 9.94
N ILE A 476 -5.02 13.71 9.28
CA ILE A 476 -6.26 12.95 9.29
C ILE A 476 -6.54 12.39 10.69
N LEU A 477 -5.50 11.88 11.39
CA LEU A 477 -5.61 11.41 12.76
C LEU A 477 -6.02 12.56 13.73
N LEU A 478 -5.48 13.77 13.51
CA LEU A 478 -5.83 14.94 14.32
C LEU A 478 -7.32 15.29 14.18
N LEU A 479 -7.83 15.35 12.95
CA LEU A 479 -9.24 15.64 12.71
C LEU A 479 -10.16 14.51 13.17
N MET A 480 -9.76 13.24 12.98
CA MET A 480 -10.51 12.09 13.48
C MET A 480 -10.64 12.13 15.01
N GLY A 481 -9.53 12.40 15.72
CA GLY A 481 -9.53 12.57 17.18
C GLY A 481 -10.40 13.73 17.63
N PHE A 482 -10.34 14.89 16.95
CA PHE A 482 -11.15 16.06 17.25
C PHE A 482 -12.65 15.79 17.09
N PHE A 483 -13.07 15.22 15.95
CA PHE A 483 -14.48 14.93 15.72
C PHE A 483 -15.01 13.79 16.59
N SER A 484 -14.16 12.79 16.90
CA SER A 484 -14.52 11.74 17.86
C SER A 484 -14.76 12.30 19.26
N PHE A 485 -13.90 13.20 19.72
CA PHE A 485 -14.09 13.94 20.96
C PHE A 485 -15.39 14.77 20.95
N PHE A 486 -15.65 15.49 19.86
CA PHE A 486 -16.88 16.30 19.70
C PHE A 486 -18.15 15.42 19.73
N CYS A 487 -18.18 14.33 18.97
CA CYS A 487 -19.30 13.40 18.99
C CYS A 487 -19.46 12.70 20.35
N GLY A 488 -18.35 12.43 21.04
CA GLY A 488 -18.34 11.93 22.41
C GLY A 488 -19.04 12.85 23.41
N ILE A 489 -18.88 14.18 23.26
CA ILE A 489 -19.61 15.15 24.08
C ILE A 489 -21.11 15.08 23.80
N ILE A 490 -21.52 14.91 22.53
CA ILE A 490 -22.94 14.77 22.16
C ILE A 490 -23.53 13.50 22.77
N TYR A 491 -22.79 12.38 22.70
CA TYR A 491 -23.23 11.11 23.30
C TYR A 491 -23.04 11.06 24.81
N ASN A 492 -22.29 11.98 25.40
CA ASN A 492 -21.93 12.05 26.82
C ASN A 492 -21.30 10.74 27.33
N ASP A 493 -20.37 10.19 26.57
CA ASP A 493 -19.64 8.97 26.89
C ASP A 493 -18.15 9.26 27.11
N PHE A 494 -17.66 9.03 28.33
CA PHE A 494 -16.26 9.13 28.68
C PHE A 494 -15.78 7.75 29.14
N MET A 495 -15.25 6.95 28.23
CA MET A 495 -14.79 5.56 28.52
C MET A 495 -15.86 4.79 29.33
N SER A 496 -17.12 4.87 28.88
CA SER A 496 -18.27 4.24 29.52
C SER A 496 -18.74 4.89 30.84
N ILE A 497 -18.23 6.05 31.23
CA ILE A 497 -18.68 6.81 32.38
C ILE A 497 -19.45 8.03 31.90
N PRO A 498 -20.73 8.22 32.25
CA PRO A 498 -21.48 9.42 31.90
C PRO A 498 -20.99 10.61 32.72
N LEU A 499 -20.73 11.74 32.09
CA LEU A 499 -20.33 12.97 32.75
C LEU A 499 -21.55 13.83 33.13
N THR A 500 -21.60 14.29 34.37
CA THR A 500 -22.68 15.14 34.89
C THR A 500 -22.30 16.60 34.79
N PHE A 501 -22.42 17.20 33.57
CA PHE A 501 -22.12 18.61 33.35
C PHE A 501 -23.22 19.53 33.84
N PHE A 502 -24.49 19.12 33.71
CA PHE A 502 -25.67 19.89 34.04
C PHE A 502 -26.63 19.08 34.91
N SER A 503 -27.58 19.75 35.53
CA SER A 503 -28.64 19.09 36.32
C SER A 503 -29.51 18.21 35.43
N SER A 504 -29.77 16.97 35.87
CA SER A 504 -30.55 15.98 35.09
C SER A 504 -32.03 16.38 35.04
N CYS A 505 -32.62 16.23 33.85
CA CYS A 505 -34.05 16.41 33.61
C CYS A 505 -34.87 15.12 33.70
N TYR A 506 -34.27 14.01 34.07
CA TYR A 506 -34.90 12.68 34.22
C TYR A 506 -34.83 12.23 35.66
N ILE A 507 -35.84 11.46 36.08
CA ILE A 507 -35.93 10.82 37.39
C ILE A 507 -36.06 9.31 37.11
N ASN A 508 -35.30 8.48 37.83
CA ASN A 508 -35.53 7.06 37.84
C ASN A 508 -36.57 6.71 38.89
N ASN A 509 -37.63 6.02 38.49
CA ASN A 509 -38.59 5.43 39.43
C ASN A 509 -37.93 4.31 40.24
N GLU A 510 -38.02 4.38 41.56
CA GLU A 510 -37.31 3.45 42.45
C GLU A 510 -37.70 1.95 42.22
N ASN A 511 -38.93 1.69 41.74
CA ASN A 511 -39.48 0.36 41.57
C ASN A 511 -39.12 -0.31 40.22
N GLU A 512 -38.97 0.46 39.12
CA GLU A 512 -38.78 -0.12 37.77
C GLU A 512 -37.45 0.30 37.11
N LYS A 513 -36.69 1.20 37.73
CA LYS A 513 -35.45 1.79 37.19
C LYS A 513 -35.62 2.35 35.76
N VAL A 514 -36.81 2.80 35.39
CA VAL A 514 -37.12 3.43 34.10
C VAL A 514 -36.95 4.94 34.24
N ALA A 515 -36.19 5.54 33.31
CA ALA A 515 -36.04 6.99 33.28
C ALA A 515 -37.31 7.68 32.76
N VAL A 516 -37.87 8.55 33.54
CA VAL A 516 -39.06 9.37 33.21
C VAL A 516 -38.67 10.83 33.20
N ARG A 517 -39.14 11.58 32.16
CA ARG A 517 -38.84 13.00 32.00
C ARG A 517 -39.61 13.85 33.04
N LYS A 518 -38.93 14.89 33.59
CA LYS A 518 -39.57 15.95 34.35
C LYS A 518 -40.30 16.93 33.42
N ASP A 519 -41.44 17.45 33.86
CA ASP A 519 -42.20 18.43 33.09
C ASP A 519 -41.36 19.69 32.80
N GLN A 520 -41.40 20.16 31.57
CA GLN A 520 -40.77 21.40 31.10
C GLN A 520 -39.23 21.49 31.29
N CYS A 521 -38.54 20.41 31.41
CA CYS A 521 -37.08 20.38 31.49
C CYS A 521 -36.48 19.85 30.21
N THR A 522 -35.42 20.52 29.69
CA THR A 522 -34.60 20.05 28.57
C THR A 522 -33.15 20.09 28.96
N TYR A 523 -32.41 18.99 28.70
CA TYR A 523 -30.95 18.93 28.95
C TYR A 523 -30.24 19.78 27.90
N PRO A 524 -29.33 20.73 28.29
CA PRO A 524 -28.80 21.73 27.36
C PRO A 524 -27.94 21.18 26.23
N ILE A 525 -27.02 20.28 26.53
CA ILE A 525 -26.06 19.73 25.55
C ILE A 525 -25.87 18.26 25.79
N GLY A 526 -26.01 17.47 24.73
CA GLY A 526 -25.77 16.04 24.75
C GLY A 526 -26.84 15.21 25.45
N MET A 527 -26.51 13.99 25.78
CA MET A 527 -27.41 13.04 26.43
C MET A 527 -27.38 13.19 27.95
N ASP A 528 -28.54 13.02 28.59
CA ASP A 528 -28.64 13.07 30.05
C ASP A 528 -27.95 11.83 30.67
N PRO A 529 -27.10 12.02 31.70
CA PRO A 529 -26.37 10.91 32.34
C PRO A 529 -27.30 9.90 33.04
N LYS A 530 -28.54 10.29 33.39
CA LYS A 530 -29.51 9.38 34.02
C LYS A 530 -29.93 8.18 33.17
N TRP A 531 -29.84 8.31 31.85
CA TRP A 531 -30.12 7.19 30.94
C TRP A 531 -29.21 5.99 31.18
N TYR A 532 -27.94 6.22 31.50
CA TYR A 532 -26.96 5.14 31.72
C TYR A 532 -27.24 4.24 32.93
N SER A 533 -28.05 4.72 33.87
CA SER A 533 -28.46 3.94 35.05
C SER A 533 -29.86 3.32 34.92
N SER A 534 -30.51 3.49 33.74
CA SER A 534 -31.88 3.03 33.52
C SER A 534 -31.96 1.73 32.73
N SER A 535 -33.04 0.96 32.95
CA SER A 535 -33.27 -0.30 32.21
C SER A 535 -33.64 -0.10 30.75
N ASN A 536 -34.13 1.09 30.38
CA ASN A 536 -34.53 1.47 28.99
C ASN A 536 -33.46 2.24 28.22
N GLU A 537 -32.23 2.27 28.70
CA GLU A 537 -31.08 2.93 28.07
C GLU A 537 -30.91 2.48 26.61
N LEU A 538 -30.80 1.18 26.38
CA LEU A 538 -30.52 0.62 25.04
C LEU A 538 -31.60 0.98 24.02
N THR A 539 -32.86 0.94 24.42
CA THR A 539 -34.00 1.28 23.54
C THR A 539 -33.95 2.72 23.08
N PHE A 540 -33.61 3.64 24.00
CA PHE A 540 -33.46 5.05 23.69
C PHE A 540 -32.25 5.33 22.79
N MET A 541 -31.07 4.79 23.16
CA MET A 541 -29.82 4.98 22.41
C MET A 541 -29.93 4.44 20.99
N ASN A 542 -30.49 3.25 20.81
CA ASN A 542 -30.76 2.66 19.51
C ASN A 542 -31.61 3.58 18.64
N SER A 543 -32.73 4.02 19.15
CA SER A 543 -33.65 4.90 18.41
C SER A 543 -33.02 6.23 18.03
N PHE A 544 -32.24 6.83 18.91
CA PHE A 544 -31.56 8.08 18.63
C PHE A 544 -30.44 7.94 17.61
N LYS A 545 -29.47 7.02 17.83
CA LYS A 545 -28.33 6.83 16.96
C LYS A 545 -28.75 6.36 15.55
N MET A 546 -29.78 5.49 15.46
CA MET A 546 -30.33 5.04 14.18
C MET A 546 -30.91 6.21 13.36
N LYS A 547 -31.76 7.07 13.97
CA LYS A 547 -32.33 8.24 13.28
C LYS A 547 -31.25 9.24 12.87
N TRP A 548 -30.26 9.46 13.73
CA TRP A 548 -29.15 10.35 13.45
C TRP A 548 -28.31 9.85 12.25
N SER A 549 -28.02 8.55 12.19
CA SER A 549 -27.27 7.94 11.07
C SER A 549 -27.97 8.10 9.72
N VAL A 550 -29.29 7.93 9.71
CA VAL A 550 -30.11 8.11 8.49
C VAL A 550 -30.11 9.57 8.05
N ILE A 551 -30.27 10.53 8.96
CA ILE A 551 -30.24 11.96 8.65
C ILE A 551 -28.91 12.35 7.98
N VAL A 552 -27.80 11.98 8.60
CA VAL A 552 -26.46 12.27 8.07
C VAL A 552 -26.24 11.59 6.71
N GLY A 553 -26.66 10.33 6.57
CA GLY A 553 -26.56 9.59 5.32
C GLY A 553 -27.31 10.24 4.16
N VAL A 554 -28.55 10.64 4.37
CA VAL A 554 -29.36 11.30 3.34
C VAL A 554 -28.78 12.67 2.96
N ILE A 555 -28.29 13.45 3.93
CA ILE A 555 -27.63 14.73 3.65
C ILE A 555 -26.40 14.51 2.77
N GLN A 556 -25.56 13.53 3.08
CA GLN A 556 -24.36 13.25 2.30
C GLN A 556 -24.68 12.75 0.88
N MET A 557 -25.67 11.86 0.73
CA MET A 557 -26.12 11.40 -0.59
C MET A 557 -26.71 12.54 -1.43
N THR A 558 -27.50 13.43 -0.81
CA THR A 558 -28.05 14.61 -1.49
C THR A 558 -26.94 15.55 -1.95
N LEU A 559 -25.90 15.75 -1.12
CA LEU A 559 -24.69 16.48 -1.52
C LEU A 559 -24.04 15.83 -2.76
N GLY A 560 -23.90 14.50 -2.78
CA GLY A 560 -23.36 13.78 -3.93
C GLY A 560 -24.16 14.01 -5.22
N ILE A 561 -25.48 13.98 -5.14
CA ILE A 561 -26.34 14.28 -6.30
C ILE A 561 -26.14 15.74 -6.76
N ILE A 562 -26.07 16.70 -5.84
CA ILE A 562 -25.83 18.13 -6.18
C ILE A 562 -24.48 18.28 -6.90
N LEU A 563 -23.42 17.58 -6.46
CA LEU A 563 -22.13 17.62 -7.12
C LEU A 563 -22.19 17.04 -8.55
N ARG A 564 -22.98 15.98 -8.79
CA ARG A 564 -23.27 15.48 -10.13
C ARG A 564 -23.91 16.55 -11.02
N GLY A 565 -24.87 17.27 -10.48
CA GLY A 565 -25.51 18.40 -11.18
C GLY A 565 -24.52 19.51 -11.57
N LEU A 566 -23.61 19.87 -10.65
CA LEU A 566 -22.55 20.84 -10.93
C LEU A 566 -21.59 20.35 -12.01
N ASN A 567 -21.20 19.06 -12.00
CA ASN A 567 -20.38 18.45 -13.06
C ASN A 567 -21.10 18.52 -14.41
N ASN A 568 -22.39 18.17 -14.48
CA ASN A 568 -23.17 18.22 -15.72
C ASN A 568 -23.27 19.64 -16.28
N LEU A 569 -23.48 20.64 -15.43
CA LEU A 569 -23.49 22.05 -15.84
C LEU A 569 -22.13 22.49 -16.37
N TYR A 570 -21.05 22.12 -15.69
CA TYR A 570 -19.71 22.51 -16.07
C TYR A 570 -19.29 21.87 -17.42
N PHE A 571 -19.60 20.60 -17.63
CA PHE A 571 -19.29 19.89 -18.88
C PHE A 571 -20.31 20.17 -20.01
N GLY A 572 -21.33 21.01 -19.77
CA GLY A 572 -22.35 21.42 -20.74
C GLY A 572 -23.29 20.29 -21.15
N ASP A 573 -23.43 19.27 -20.33
CA ASP A 573 -24.41 18.20 -20.50
C ASP A 573 -25.76 18.66 -19.93
N TYR A 574 -26.45 19.52 -20.69
CA TYR A 574 -27.75 20.04 -20.29
C TYR A 574 -28.83 18.94 -20.24
N TYR A 575 -28.70 17.90 -21.08
CA TYR A 575 -29.67 16.79 -21.05
C TYR A 575 -29.50 15.95 -19.76
N GLY A 576 -28.27 15.66 -19.35
CA GLY A 576 -28.00 15.04 -18.05
C GLY A 576 -28.45 15.91 -16.88
N PHE A 577 -28.32 17.22 -16.99
CA PHE A 577 -28.80 18.12 -15.95
C PHE A 577 -30.33 18.09 -15.80
N PHE A 578 -31.10 18.26 -16.90
CA PHE A 578 -32.56 18.33 -16.80
C PHE A 578 -33.24 16.97 -16.62
N PHE A 579 -32.76 15.91 -17.26
CA PHE A 579 -33.44 14.62 -17.26
C PHE A 579 -32.84 13.58 -16.31
N GLU A 580 -31.64 13.82 -15.77
CA GLU A 580 -31.06 12.94 -14.74
C GLU A 580 -30.99 13.66 -13.38
N PHE A 581 -30.25 14.76 -13.29
CA PHE A 581 -30.00 15.42 -12.00
C PHE A 581 -31.28 15.90 -11.31
N ILE A 582 -32.15 16.66 -12.03
CA ILE A 582 -33.37 17.21 -11.41
C ILE A 582 -34.32 16.10 -10.94
N PRO A 583 -34.67 15.09 -11.73
CA PRO A 583 -35.52 14.00 -11.27
C PRO A 583 -34.90 13.17 -10.15
N GLN A 584 -33.57 12.93 -10.16
CA GLN A 584 -32.86 12.25 -9.08
C GLN A 584 -32.93 13.03 -7.77
N LEU A 585 -32.76 14.36 -7.83
CA LEU A 585 -32.86 15.22 -6.65
C LEU A 585 -34.27 15.22 -6.09
N ILE A 586 -35.30 15.33 -6.95
CA ILE A 586 -36.70 15.29 -6.57
C ILE A 586 -37.02 13.93 -5.91
N PHE A 587 -36.62 12.83 -6.52
CA PHE A 587 -36.83 11.48 -5.98
C PHE A 587 -36.24 11.35 -4.57
N MET A 588 -35.00 11.77 -4.39
CA MET A 588 -34.28 11.67 -3.13
C MET A 588 -34.91 12.54 -2.03
N THR A 589 -35.31 13.80 -2.39
CA THR A 589 -35.90 14.73 -1.43
C THR A 589 -37.33 14.36 -1.06
N LEU A 590 -38.15 13.90 -1.97
CA LEU A 590 -39.51 13.50 -1.69
C LEU A 590 -39.63 12.20 -0.89
N LEU A 591 -38.73 11.23 -1.12
CA LEU A 591 -38.80 9.97 -0.40
C LEU A 591 -38.05 10.03 0.95
N PHE A 592 -36.77 10.32 0.93
CA PHE A 592 -35.92 10.29 2.12
C PHE A 592 -35.87 11.63 2.85
N GLY A 593 -35.93 12.76 2.14
CA GLY A 593 -36.05 14.08 2.75
C GLY A 593 -37.34 14.24 3.51
N TYR A 594 -38.47 13.74 2.99
CA TYR A 594 -39.74 13.67 3.71
C TYR A 594 -39.63 12.84 4.99
N MET A 595 -38.97 11.67 4.93
CA MET A 595 -38.72 10.85 6.12
C MET A 595 -37.95 11.62 7.20
N ILE A 596 -36.89 12.38 6.80
CA ILE A 596 -36.15 13.23 7.74
C ILE A 596 -37.06 14.30 8.34
N ALA A 597 -37.89 14.94 7.53
CA ALA A 597 -38.85 15.95 8.00
C ALA A 597 -39.81 15.36 9.04
N LEU A 598 -40.32 14.15 8.82
CA LEU A 598 -41.15 13.44 9.78
C LEU A 598 -40.39 13.11 11.08
N ILE A 599 -39.11 12.76 11.03
CA ILE A 599 -38.28 12.55 12.23
C ILE A 599 -38.21 13.85 13.06
N PHE A 600 -37.90 15.00 12.42
CA PHE A 600 -37.80 16.29 13.13
C PHE A 600 -39.15 16.76 13.71
N ILE A 601 -40.23 16.58 12.96
CA ILE A 601 -41.58 16.92 13.44
C ILE A 601 -41.93 16.04 14.63
N LYS A 602 -41.64 14.71 14.55
CA LYS A 602 -41.91 13.79 15.66
C LYS A 602 -41.08 14.14 16.90
N TRP A 603 -39.84 14.61 16.75
CA TRP A 603 -39.01 15.06 17.88
C TRP A 603 -39.58 16.35 18.55
N ASN A 604 -40.26 17.22 17.79
CA ASN A 604 -40.86 18.42 18.30
C ASN A 604 -42.28 18.23 18.90
N THR A 605 -42.95 17.11 18.57
CA THR A 605 -44.32 16.86 19.08
C THR A 605 -44.25 16.10 20.40
N ASP A 606 -45.07 16.51 21.37
CA ASP A 606 -45.19 15.89 22.66
C ASP A 606 -46.24 14.76 22.65
N TYR A 607 -45.81 13.52 22.89
CA TYR A 607 -46.69 12.34 22.98
C TYR A 607 -46.91 11.86 24.44
N THR A 608 -46.66 12.71 25.46
CA THR A 608 -46.87 12.37 26.85
C THR A 608 -48.36 12.03 27.09
N GLY A 609 -48.64 10.87 27.71
CA GLY A 609 -49.99 10.41 28.00
C GLY A 609 -50.66 9.53 26.91
N ASN A 610 -50.11 9.43 25.70
CA ASN A 610 -50.63 8.60 24.60
C ASN A 610 -49.47 7.86 23.80
N THR A 611 -48.59 7.27 24.50
CA THR A 611 -47.38 6.60 23.91
C THR A 611 -47.73 5.42 23.00
N GLU A 612 -48.84 4.70 23.24
CA GLU A 612 -49.26 3.57 22.41
C GLU A 612 -49.71 3.98 21.00
N ASN A 613 -50.20 5.20 20.84
CA ASN A 613 -50.68 5.76 19.57
C ASN A 613 -49.62 6.56 18.80
N ALA A 614 -48.36 6.55 19.23
CA ALA A 614 -47.29 7.30 18.54
C ALA A 614 -46.99 6.62 17.16
N PRO A 615 -47.04 7.38 16.04
CA PRO A 615 -46.85 6.81 14.71
C PRO A 615 -45.43 6.31 14.54
N SER A 616 -45.25 5.15 13.92
CA SER A 616 -43.97 4.60 13.51
C SER A 616 -43.60 5.18 12.14
N ILE A 617 -42.47 5.88 12.03
CA ILE A 617 -42.00 6.49 10.78
C ILE A 617 -41.71 5.42 9.72
N ILE A 618 -41.16 4.27 10.16
CA ILE A 618 -40.86 3.13 9.25
C ILE A 618 -42.16 2.58 8.67
N THR A 619 -43.22 2.46 9.49
CA THR A 619 -44.53 2.00 9.06
C THR A 619 -45.16 3.00 8.07
N ILE A 620 -45.02 4.31 8.27
CA ILE A 620 -45.47 5.34 7.34
C ILE A 620 -44.76 5.18 5.99
N LEU A 621 -43.44 5.00 6.00
CA LEU A 621 -42.67 4.81 4.77
C LEU A 621 -43.06 3.51 4.04
N MET A 622 -43.27 2.40 4.76
CA MET A 622 -43.76 1.14 4.17
C MET A 622 -45.17 1.29 3.60
N ASN A 623 -46.06 1.95 4.32
CA ASN A 623 -47.43 2.18 3.90
C ASN A 623 -47.50 3.13 2.68
N LEU A 624 -46.54 4.05 2.53
CA LEU A 624 -46.40 4.91 1.36
C LEU A 624 -46.26 4.07 0.07
N ALA A 625 -45.49 2.99 0.13
CA ALA A 625 -45.28 2.10 -1.02
C ALA A 625 -46.32 0.96 -1.13
N LEU A 626 -46.71 0.31 0.01
CA LEU A 626 -47.54 -0.90 0.00
C LEU A 626 -49.03 -0.61 0.10
N LYS A 627 -49.44 0.38 0.89
CA LYS A 627 -50.84 0.72 1.15
C LYS A 627 -51.28 2.07 0.59
N ASN A 628 -50.59 2.51 -0.46
CA ASN A 628 -50.93 3.75 -1.18
C ASN A 628 -51.03 5.00 -0.27
N GLY A 629 -50.12 5.08 0.71
CA GLY A 629 -50.01 6.24 1.60
C GLY A 629 -51.00 6.32 2.75
N SER A 630 -51.69 5.23 3.10
CA SER A 630 -52.62 5.20 4.24
C SER A 630 -51.89 5.41 5.58
N VAL A 631 -52.52 6.20 6.48
CA VAL A 631 -51.95 6.48 7.82
C VAL A 631 -52.63 5.57 8.83
N ASP A 632 -51.85 4.65 9.46
CA ASP A 632 -52.32 3.81 10.55
C ASP A 632 -52.05 4.56 11.87
N GLY A 633 -53.09 5.07 12.55
CA GLY A 633 -52.98 5.72 13.85
C GLY A 633 -53.13 7.26 13.80
N LYS A 634 -52.49 7.98 14.75
CA LYS A 634 -52.57 9.45 14.79
C LYS A 634 -51.67 10.05 13.71
N PRO A 635 -52.10 11.18 13.08
CA PRO A 635 -51.24 11.88 12.13
C PRO A 635 -50.03 12.52 12.82
N VAL A 636 -48.91 12.65 12.10
CA VAL A 636 -47.68 13.23 12.65
C VAL A 636 -47.72 14.74 12.73
N TRP A 637 -48.30 15.41 11.72
CA TRP A 637 -48.18 16.87 11.62
C TRP A 637 -49.48 17.62 11.28
N THR A 638 -50.50 16.96 10.69
CA THR A 638 -51.77 17.58 10.34
C THR A 638 -52.94 16.66 10.62
N SER A 639 -54.04 16.78 9.87
CA SER A 639 -55.15 15.84 9.88
C SER A 639 -54.81 14.58 9.04
N VAL A 640 -55.40 13.45 9.38
CA VAL A 640 -55.18 12.16 8.69
C VAL A 640 -55.42 12.31 7.19
N GLU A 641 -56.46 12.95 6.74
CA GLU A 641 -56.78 13.14 5.31
C GLU A 641 -55.72 13.90 4.55
N LYS A 642 -55.20 14.98 5.16
CA LYS A 642 -54.16 15.81 4.52
C LYS A 642 -52.82 15.07 4.45
N GLU A 643 -52.48 14.32 5.47
CA GLU A 643 -51.26 13.52 5.50
C GLU A 643 -51.32 12.38 4.47
N GLU A 644 -52.43 11.66 4.37
CA GLU A 644 -52.63 10.67 3.32
C GLU A 644 -52.58 11.25 1.92
N TRP A 645 -53.18 12.43 1.70
CA TRP A 645 -53.11 13.10 0.40
C TRP A 645 -51.67 13.48 0.06
N THR A 646 -50.90 14.03 1.00
CA THR A 646 -49.51 14.40 0.82
C THR A 646 -48.67 13.14 0.51
N ASN A 647 -48.86 12.07 1.24
CA ASN A 647 -48.18 10.79 1.03
C ASN A 647 -48.44 10.24 -0.39
N LYS A 648 -49.70 10.26 -0.84
CA LYS A 648 -50.08 9.85 -2.20
C LYS A 648 -49.40 10.69 -3.26
N VAL A 649 -49.45 12.03 -3.11
CA VAL A 649 -48.81 12.95 -4.06
C VAL A 649 -47.29 12.71 -4.15
N PHE A 650 -46.59 12.60 -3.01
CA PHE A 650 -45.16 12.37 -2.97
C PHE A 650 -44.78 11.02 -3.59
N PHE A 651 -45.57 9.99 -3.35
CA PHE A 651 -45.35 8.69 -3.94
C PHE A 651 -45.52 8.70 -5.46
N TYR A 652 -46.60 9.30 -6.00
CA TYR A 652 -46.83 9.36 -7.42
C TYR A 652 -45.79 10.22 -8.14
N ILE A 653 -45.33 11.34 -7.56
CA ILE A 653 -44.27 12.16 -8.14
C ILE A 653 -42.96 11.38 -8.13
N SER A 654 -42.59 10.69 -7.06
CA SER A 654 -41.38 9.88 -7.01
C SER A 654 -41.42 8.73 -8.02
N LEU A 655 -42.58 8.09 -8.19
CA LEU A 655 -42.77 7.05 -9.21
C LEU A 655 -42.66 7.59 -10.65
N LEU A 656 -43.16 8.81 -10.91
CA LEU A 656 -43.03 9.48 -12.21
C LEU A 656 -41.58 9.88 -12.52
N CYS A 657 -40.75 10.15 -11.53
CA CYS A 657 -39.33 10.48 -11.76
C CYS A 657 -38.57 9.32 -12.43
N ILE A 658 -38.92 8.05 -12.16
CA ILE A 658 -38.23 6.87 -12.72
C ILE A 658 -38.31 6.84 -14.25
N PRO A 659 -39.49 6.89 -14.91
CA PRO A 659 -39.56 6.95 -16.38
C PRO A 659 -38.97 8.23 -16.97
N VAL A 660 -38.98 9.35 -16.23
CA VAL A 660 -38.35 10.60 -16.71
C VAL A 660 -36.79 10.47 -16.70
N ILE A 661 -36.21 9.68 -15.83
CA ILE A 661 -34.76 9.39 -15.86
C ILE A 661 -34.45 8.41 -17.02
N LEU A 662 -35.35 7.44 -17.27
CA LEU A 662 -35.12 6.32 -18.18
C LEU A 662 -35.26 6.71 -19.65
N LEU A 663 -36.33 7.42 -20.04
CA LEU A 663 -36.75 7.55 -21.45
C LEU A 663 -36.16 8.77 -22.20
N PRO A 664 -36.19 10.00 -21.72
CA PRO A 664 -35.84 11.20 -22.47
C PRO A 664 -34.42 11.24 -23.01
N LYS A 665 -33.45 10.91 -22.19
CA LYS A 665 -32.01 10.99 -22.55
C LYS A 665 -31.64 10.04 -23.67
N PRO A 666 -31.93 8.70 -23.64
CA PRO A 666 -31.64 7.80 -24.75
C PRO A 666 -32.39 8.19 -26.02
N ILE A 667 -33.66 8.60 -25.93
CA ILE A 667 -34.46 9.03 -27.09
C ILE A 667 -33.81 10.23 -27.76
N ILE A 668 -33.40 11.26 -27.00
CA ILE A 668 -32.75 12.45 -27.56
C ILE A 668 -31.42 12.09 -28.19
N GLN A 669 -30.61 11.24 -27.56
CA GLN A 669 -29.32 10.78 -28.09
C GLN A 669 -29.51 10.01 -29.41
N ILE A 670 -30.48 9.09 -29.49
CA ILE A 670 -30.78 8.33 -30.69
C ILE A 670 -31.28 9.26 -31.81
N VAL A 671 -32.16 10.20 -31.51
CA VAL A 671 -32.66 11.18 -32.45
C VAL A 671 -31.54 12.08 -32.99
N GLN A 672 -30.66 12.56 -32.11
CA GLN A 672 -29.48 13.38 -32.52
C GLN A 672 -28.55 12.57 -33.42
N LYS A 673 -28.30 11.29 -33.09
CA LYS A 673 -27.48 10.39 -33.89
C LYS A 673 -28.09 10.25 -35.30
N HIS A 674 -29.38 9.99 -35.38
CA HIS A 674 -30.08 9.83 -36.68
C HIS A 674 -30.07 11.11 -37.51
N PHE A 675 -30.25 12.28 -36.88
CA PHE A 675 -30.14 13.57 -37.59
C PHE A 675 -28.71 13.85 -38.07
N LYS A 676 -27.71 13.46 -37.34
CA LYS A 676 -26.31 13.65 -37.71
C LYS A 676 -25.92 12.71 -38.87
N GLU A 677 -26.28 11.44 -38.78
CA GLU A 677 -26.10 10.46 -39.90
C GLU A 677 -26.76 10.92 -41.18
N LYS A 678 -27.97 11.50 -41.09
CA LYS A 678 -28.68 12.07 -42.23
C LYS A 678 -27.95 13.30 -42.81
N LYS A 679 -27.43 14.18 -41.98
CA LYS A 679 -26.66 15.36 -42.38
C LYS A 679 -25.34 14.97 -43.04
N ASP A 680 -24.63 13.97 -42.52
CA ASP A 680 -23.38 13.48 -43.09
C ASP A 680 -23.64 12.75 -44.44
N ASN A 681 -24.76 12.05 -44.58
CA ASN A 681 -25.18 11.48 -45.87
C ASN A 681 -25.58 12.55 -46.89
N ASP A 682 -26.26 13.62 -46.47
CA ASP A 682 -26.63 14.75 -47.35
C ASP A 682 -25.37 15.56 -47.78
N ILE A 683 -24.34 15.65 -46.95
CA ILE A 683 -23.05 16.29 -47.28
C ILE A 683 -22.27 15.46 -48.30
N ASN A 684 -22.31 14.12 -48.21
CA ASN A 684 -21.68 13.23 -49.19
C ASN A 684 -22.37 13.22 -50.55
N ILE A 685 -23.66 13.65 -50.64
CA ILE A 685 -24.42 13.72 -51.88
C ILE A 685 -24.23 15.08 -52.57
N ASN A 686 -23.91 16.17 -51.83
CA ASN A 686 -23.71 17.52 -52.38
C ASN A 686 -22.50 18.23 -51.73
N PRO A 687 -21.28 18.07 -52.26
CA PRO A 687 -20.10 18.72 -51.69
C PRO A 687 -20.04 20.25 -51.91
N GLU A 688 -20.97 20.85 -52.63
CA GLU A 688 -20.97 22.30 -52.92
C GLU A 688 -21.74 23.17 -51.93
N LEU A 689 -22.56 22.60 -51.02
CA LEU A 689 -23.39 23.40 -50.12
C LEU A 689 -22.68 23.86 -48.81
N ASP A 690 -21.57 23.27 -48.45
CA ASP A 690 -20.86 23.60 -47.18
C ASP A 690 -19.82 24.72 -47.32
N ARG A 691 -19.52 25.17 -48.53
CA ARG A 691 -18.58 26.32 -48.71
C ARG A 691 -19.15 27.68 -48.32
N ASN A 692 -20.46 27.76 -48.03
CA ASN A 692 -21.11 29.04 -47.72
C ASN A 692 -21.42 29.25 -46.23
N ASN A 693 -21.17 28.25 -45.37
CA ASN A 693 -21.42 28.35 -43.92
C ASN A 693 -20.18 28.23 -43.04
N GLU A 694 -19.00 28.24 -43.62
CA GLU A 694 -17.80 28.51 -42.85
C GLU A 694 -17.80 30.01 -42.49
N PHE A 695 -17.89 30.32 -41.20
CA PHE A 695 -17.45 31.62 -40.68
C PHE A 695 -16.10 31.93 -41.34
N PRO A 696 -15.84 33.16 -41.82
CA PRO A 696 -14.59 33.47 -42.47
C PRO A 696 -13.44 33.13 -41.54
N ALA A 697 -12.75 32.04 -41.89
CA ALA A 697 -11.42 31.81 -41.37
C ALA A 697 -10.60 33.04 -41.78
N PHE A 698 -10.18 33.80 -40.79
CA PHE A 698 -9.18 34.84 -41.01
C PHE A 698 -7.93 34.13 -41.52
N ASN A 699 -7.80 34.06 -42.85
CA ASN A 699 -6.57 33.72 -43.52
C ASN A 699 -5.60 34.86 -43.23
N ILE A 700 -4.70 34.64 -42.28
CA ILE A 700 -3.47 35.39 -42.14
C ILE A 700 -2.53 34.78 -43.18
N ASP A 701 -2.76 35.07 -44.45
CA ASP A 701 -1.76 34.94 -45.48
C ASP A 701 -0.95 36.25 -45.51
N ASN A 702 0.30 36.10 -45.20
CA ASN A 702 1.43 36.93 -45.59
C ASN A 702 1.08 38.30 -46.16
N ASP A 703 1.07 39.31 -45.33
CA ASP A 703 1.53 40.62 -45.72
C ASP A 703 2.18 41.35 -44.56
N ASN A 704 3.42 41.72 -44.80
CA ASN A 704 4.31 42.50 -43.96
C ASN A 704 3.75 43.88 -43.65
N ASN A 705 2.86 44.04 -42.69
CA ASN A 705 2.48 45.32 -42.09
C ASN A 705 1.88 45.11 -40.68
N ILE A 706 2.73 44.63 -39.72
CA ILE A 706 2.38 44.52 -38.32
C ILE A 706 2.91 45.71 -37.48
N ASP A 707 3.30 46.80 -38.09
CA ASP A 707 3.89 47.91 -37.31
C ASP A 707 2.96 49.06 -36.95
N GLU A 708 1.63 48.95 -37.09
CA GLU A 708 0.71 50.07 -36.80
C GLU A 708 -0.51 49.77 -35.90
N ILE A 709 -0.61 48.59 -35.22
CA ILE A 709 -1.70 48.32 -34.24
C ILE A 709 -1.15 47.88 -32.88
N GLU A 710 -0.33 48.70 -32.27
CA GLU A 710 -0.19 48.83 -30.83
C GLU A 710 -0.29 50.32 -30.51
N PRO A 711 -1.18 50.80 -29.66
CA PRO A 711 -1.16 50.56 -28.25
C PRO A 711 -2.51 50.74 -27.53
N PHE A 712 -3.33 49.77 -27.27
CA PHE A 712 -4.52 49.99 -26.38
C PHE A 712 -5.02 48.73 -25.66
N LEU A 713 -4.31 47.65 -25.62
CA LEU A 713 -4.71 46.52 -24.76
C LEU A 713 -3.68 46.27 -23.66
N ASN A 714 -4.08 46.48 -22.40
CA ASN A 714 -3.27 46.12 -21.24
C ASN A 714 -2.97 44.62 -21.25
N GLU A 715 -1.73 44.23 -20.88
CA GLU A 715 -1.32 42.82 -20.72
C GLU A 715 -2.31 41.96 -19.92
N GLY A 716 -3.05 42.58 -19.01
CA GLY A 716 -4.08 41.92 -18.21
C GLY A 716 -5.34 41.52 -19.00
N ASP A 717 -5.67 42.21 -20.07
CA ASP A 717 -6.86 41.92 -20.91
C ASP A 717 -6.54 40.93 -22.01
N LEU A 718 -5.30 40.90 -22.50
CA LEU A 718 -4.77 39.86 -23.39
C LEU A 718 -4.74 38.49 -22.67
N LEU A 719 -4.26 38.45 -21.44
CA LEU A 719 -4.26 37.26 -20.60
C LEU A 719 -5.69 36.76 -20.28
N LYS A 720 -6.66 37.67 -20.12
CA LYS A 720 -8.07 37.30 -19.93
C LYS A 720 -8.72 36.75 -21.19
N ALA A 721 -8.44 37.35 -22.34
CA ALA A 721 -8.97 36.90 -23.64
C ALA A 721 -8.36 35.53 -24.02
N GLU A 722 -7.07 35.32 -23.82
CA GLU A 722 -6.40 34.02 -23.97
C GLU A 722 -6.98 32.94 -23.02
N HIS A 723 -7.27 33.34 -21.77
CA HIS A 723 -7.86 32.46 -20.78
C HIS A 723 -9.30 32.03 -21.12
N LEU A 724 -10.09 32.91 -21.69
CA LEU A 724 -11.45 32.61 -22.15
C LEU A 724 -11.39 31.70 -23.38
N TYR A 725 -10.49 31.98 -24.33
CA TYR A 725 -10.33 31.19 -25.56
C TYR A 725 -9.80 29.75 -25.26
N GLU A 726 -8.86 29.58 -24.35
CA GLU A 726 -8.38 28.25 -23.92
C GLU A 726 -9.44 27.46 -23.14
N ASN A 727 -10.24 28.13 -22.31
CA ASN A 727 -11.35 27.49 -21.59
C ASN A 727 -12.44 27.02 -22.57
N GLU A 728 -12.76 27.82 -23.59
CA GLU A 728 -13.75 27.46 -24.61
C GLU A 728 -13.25 26.30 -25.50
N LYS A 729 -11.94 26.27 -25.78
CA LYS A 729 -11.31 25.23 -26.61
C LYS A 729 -11.21 23.87 -25.90
N SER A 730 -10.88 23.85 -24.58
CA SER A 730 -10.86 22.64 -23.79
C SER A 730 -12.28 22.07 -23.54
N PHE A 731 -13.25 22.96 -23.38
CA PHE A 731 -14.64 22.61 -23.21
C PHE A 731 -15.26 21.98 -24.46
N THR A 732 -14.94 22.50 -25.64
CA THR A 732 -15.42 21.95 -26.92
C THR A 732 -14.75 20.61 -27.23
N LEU A 733 -13.52 20.39 -26.80
CA LEU A 733 -12.77 19.14 -26.99
C LEU A 733 -13.39 17.98 -26.21
N ASP A 734 -13.60 18.16 -24.90
CA ASP A 734 -14.25 17.16 -24.05
C ASP A 734 -15.67 16.81 -24.53
N LYS A 735 -16.37 17.79 -25.07
CA LYS A 735 -17.71 17.60 -25.65
C LYS A 735 -17.67 16.77 -26.93
N ARG A 736 -16.66 16.97 -27.81
CA ARG A 736 -16.48 16.18 -29.03
C ARG A 736 -16.06 14.74 -28.72
N LEU A 737 -15.18 14.49 -27.76
CA LEU A 737 -14.78 13.14 -27.34
C LEU A 737 -15.97 12.32 -26.82
N LYS A 738 -16.79 12.95 -25.97
CA LYS A 738 -18.02 12.31 -25.47
C LYS A 738 -18.98 12.01 -26.60
N GLN A 739 -19.12 12.90 -27.57
CA GLN A 739 -19.96 12.71 -28.73
C GLN A 739 -19.42 11.65 -29.70
N GLN A 740 -18.12 11.48 -29.86
CA GLN A 740 -17.55 10.41 -30.70
C GLN A 740 -17.76 9.04 -30.07
N HIS A 741 -17.54 8.90 -28.75
CA HIS A 741 -17.76 7.63 -28.06
C HIS A 741 -19.25 7.23 -28.05
N GLU A 742 -20.16 8.21 -28.00
CA GLU A 742 -21.61 7.99 -28.09
C GLU A 742 -22.05 7.60 -29.52
N MET A 743 -21.30 7.96 -30.56
CA MET A 743 -21.64 7.62 -31.95
C MET A 743 -21.26 6.19 -32.36
N GLU A 744 -20.28 5.57 -31.72
CA GLU A 744 -19.87 4.19 -31.99
C GLU A 744 -20.82 3.15 -31.39
N GLN A 745 -21.60 3.53 -30.34
CA GLN A 745 -22.53 2.62 -29.68
C GLN A 745 -23.79 2.37 -30.49
N SER A 746 -24.32 1.13 -30.48
CA SER A 746 -25.60 0.85 -31.07
C SER A 746 -26.75 1.51 -30.28
N ALA A 747 -27.89 1.79 -30.94
CA ALA A 747 -29.05 2.36 -30.25
C ALA A 747 -29.57 1.44 -29.12
N SER A 748 -29.40 0.15 -29.27
CA SER A 748 -29.71 -0.85 -28.23
C SER A 748 -28.79 -0.71 -27.02
N ASP A 749 -27.50 -0.50 -27.24
CA ASP A 749 -26.52 -0.39 -26.14
C ASP A 749 -26.74 0.88 -25.29
N ILE A 750 -27.10 1.99 -25.96
CA ILE A 750 -27.43 3.26 -25.26
C ILE A 750 -28.64 3.04 -24.33
N PHE A 751 -29.66 2.34 -24.85
CA PHE A 751 -30.88 2.10 -24.07
C PHE A 751 -30.64 1.14 -22.90
N VAL A 752 -29.88 0.07 -23.11
CA VAL A 752 -29.51 -0.89 -22.07
C VAL A 752 -28.67 -0.20 -20.98
N HIS A 753 -27.70 0.63 -21.37
CA HIS A 753 -26.89 1.38 -20.42
C HIS A 753 -27.75 2.30 -19.53
N GLN A 754 -28.70 3.01 -20.12
CA GLN A 754 -29.58 3.89 -19.35
C GLN A 754 -30.54 3.12 -18.41
N ILE A 755 -31.00 1.93 -18.81
CA ILE A 755 -31.79 1.05 -17.94
C ILE A 755 -30.95 0.67 -16.71
N ILE A 756 -29.70 0.21 -16.93
CA ILE A 756 -28.82 -0.19 -15.85
C ILE A 756 -28.58 0.97 -14.90
N GLU A 757 -28.26 2.17 -15.43
CA GLU A 757 -28.01 3.37 -14.63
C GLU A 757 -29.26 3.78 -13.81
N THR A 758 -30.45 3.67 -14.40
CA THR A 758 -31.71 4.02 -13.70
C THR A 758 -32.03 3.02 -12.59
N ILE A 759 -31.85 1.72 -12.85
CA ILE A 759 -32.06 0.67 -11.84
C ILE A 759 -31.01 0.81 -10.71
N GLU A 760 -29.74 1.00 -11.07
CA GLU A 760 -28.68 1.22 -10.09
C GLU A 760 -28.96 2.44 -9.21
N PHE A 761 -29.42 3.55 -9.78
CA PHE A 761 -29.78 4.72 -9.02
C PHE A 761 -30.96 4.43 -8.08
N ALA A 762 -32.10 3.93 -8.57
CA ALA A 762 -33.32 3.74 -7.76
C ALA A 762 -33.11 2.71 -6.63
N LEU A 763 -32.53 1.55 -6.94
CA LEU A 763 -32.22 0.54 -5.93
C LEU A 763 -31.06 0.99 -5.04
N GLY A 764 -30.06 1.64 -5.62
CA GLY A 764 -28.92 2.19 -4.90
C GLY A 764 -29.30 3.24 -3.86
N CYS A 765 -30.30 4.09 -4.12
CA CYS A 765 -30.79 5.06 -3.12
C CYS A 765 -31.32 4.37 -1.86
N VAL A 766 -32.12 3.31 -2.03
CA VAL A 766 -32.66 2.53 -0.89
C VAL A 766 -31.54 1.77 -0.17
N SER A 767 -30.72 1.03 -0.93
CA SER A 767 -29.63 0.22 -0.38
C SER A 767 -28.58 1.09 0.33
N ASN A 768 -28.18 2.22 -0.25
CA ASN A 768 -27.18 3.10 0.34
C ASN A 768 -27.72 3.78 1.61
N THR A 769 -29.01 4.17 1.65
CA THR A 769 -29.63 4.68 2.89
C THR A 769 -29.59 3.62 4.00
N ALA A 770 -29.88 2.37 3.66
CA ALA A 770 -29.74 1.27 4.62
C ALA A 770 -28.26 1.05 5.03
N SER A 771 -27.30 1.22 4.14
CA SER A 771 -25.87 1.09 4.44
C SER A 771 -25.38 2.12 5.46
N TYR A 772 -25.96 3.32 5.51
CA TYR A 772 -25.63 4.33 6.53
C TYR A 772 -26.05 3.91 7.96
N LEU A 773 -26.93 2.92 8.12
CA LEU A 773 -27.22 2.33 9.44
C LEU A 773 -25.99 1.69 10.09
N ARG A 774 -24.93 1.46 9.33
CA ARG A 774 -23.62 1.04 9.85
C ARG A 774 -23.03 2.04 10.85
N LEU A 775 -23.27 3.35 10.64
CA LEU A 775 -22.87 4.38 11.61
C LEU A 775 -23.47 4.12 12.98
N TRP A 776 -24.78 3.79 13.01
CA TRP A 776 -25.47 3.41 14.24
C TRP A 776 -24.90 2.11 14.84
N ALA A 777 -24.81 1.05 14.04
CA ALA A 777 -24.39 -0.27 14.51
C ALA A 777 -22.99 -0.26 15.15
N LEU A 778 -22.02 0.39 14.49
CA LEU A 778 -20.65 0.49 14.99
C LEU A 778 -20.56 1.41 16.21
N SER A 779 -21.25 2.55 16.20
CA SER A 779 -21.29 3.45 17.38
C SER A 779 -21.90 2.76 18.62
N LEU A 780 -22.92 1.92 18.40
CA LEU A 780 -23.50 1.15 19.49
C LEU A 780 -22.55 0.06 19.96
N ALA A 781 -21.93 -0.69 19.03
CA ALA A 781 -20.97 -1.74 19.36
C ALA A 781 -19.80 -1.18 20.17
N HIS A 782 -19.22 -0.07 19.75
CA HIS A 782 -18.14 0.61 20.47
C HIS A 782 -18.52 0.95 21.91
N SER A 783 -19.67 1.62 22.11
CA SER A 783 -20.13 2.02 23.45
C SER A 783 -20.45 0.80 24.34
N GLN A 784 -21.07 -0.24 23.79
CA GLN A 784 -21.39 -1.45 24.54
C GLN A 784 -20.15 -2.29 24.88
N LEU A 785 -19.17 -2.41 23.95
CA LEU A 785 -17.90 -3.08 24.23
C LEU A 785 -17.12 -2.36 25.33
N SER A 786 -17.05 -1.03 25.25
CA SER A 786 -16.41 -0.20 26.27
C SER A 786 -17.07 -0.43 27.65
N LYS A 787 -18.41 -0.45 27.70
CA LYS A 787 -19.18 -0.68 28.92
C LYS A 787 -18.92 -2.07 29.51
N VAL A 788 -18.95 -3.11 28.69
CA VAL A 788 -18.69 -4.49 29.15
C VAL A 788 -17.27 -4.63 29.68
N PHE A 789 -16.28 -4.06 28.98
CA PHE A 789 -14.89 -4.11 29.45
C PHE A 789 -14.71 -3.34 30.78
N PHE A 790 -15.32 -2.18 30.91
CA PHE A 790 -15.29 -1.43 32.16
C PHE A 790 -15.94 -2.19 33.32
N GLU A 791 -17.16 -2.70 33.14
CA GLU A 791 -17.88 -3.44 34.16
C GLU A 791 -17.20 -4.75 34.57
N LYS A 792 -16.69 -5.53 33.61
CA LYS A 792 -16.11 -6.85 33.90
C LYS A 792 -14.69 -6.77 34.43
N SER A 793 -13.83 -5.91 33.86
CA SER A 793 -12.42 -5.86 34.28
C SER A 793 -12.17 -4.94 35.47
N LEU A 794 -12.88 -3.82 35.57
CA LEU A 794 -12.63 -2.86 36.65
C LEU A 794 -13.67 -3.02 37.78
N LEU A 795 -14.96 -2.89 37.53
CA LEU A 795 -15.99 -2.94 38.56
C LEU A 795 -16.11 -4.38 39.16
N GLY A 796 -16.04 -5.42 38.32
CA GLY A 796 -16.12 -6.82 38.79
C GLY A 796 -14.98 -7.19 39.76
N LEU A 797 -13.77 -6.64 39.55
CA LEU A 797 -12.61 -6.83 40.43
C LEU A 797 -12.59 -5.83 41.61
N ALA A 798 -13.15 -4.64 41.44
CA ALA A 798 -13.21 -3.60 42.48
C ALA A 798 -14.12 -3.98 43.67
N VAL A 799 -15.08 -4.92 43.48
CA VAL A 799 -15.91 -5.48 44.57
C VAL A 799 -15.05 -6.23 45.61
N THR A 800 -13.87 -6.73 45.19
CA THR A 800 -12.91 -7.30 46.12
C THR A 800 -12.15 -6.16 46.83
N THR A 801 -12.16 -6.16 48.17
CA THR A 801 -11.59 -5.10 49.00
C THR A 801 -10.04 -4.96 48.94
N ASN A 802 -9.38 -5.78 48.13
CA ASN A 802 -7.92 -5.81 48.03
C ASN A 802 -7.40 -4.82 46.97
N PHE A 803 -6.67 -3.80 47.42
CA PHE A 803 -6.06 -2.75 46.55
C PHE A 803 -5.20 -3.32 45.38
N VAL A 804 -4.47 -4.42 45.63
CA VAL A 804 -3.62 -5.07 44.61
C VAL A 804 -4.44 -5.63 43.45
N ILE A 805 -5.61 -6.21 43.72
CA ILE A 805 -6.51 -6.77 42.70
C ILE A 805 -7.10 -5.66 41.85
N VAL A 806 -7.38 -4.49 42.42
CA VAL A 806 -7.87 -3.31 41.67
C VAL A 806 -6.79 -2.79 40.71
N ILE A 807 -5.52 -2.71 41.12
CA ILE A 807 -4.40 -2.31 40.24
C ILE A 807 -4.26 -3.30 39.06
N PHE A 808 -4.36 -4.60 39.33
CA PHE A 808 -4.30 -5.63 38.30
C PHE A 808 -5.49 -5.54 37.34
N GLY A 809 -6.68 -5.28 37.87
CA GLY A 809 -7.87 -5.01 37.06
C GLY A 809 -7.73 -3.79 36.14
N TYR A 810 -7.15 -2.71 36.65
CA TYR A 810 -6.84 -1.51 35.86
C TYR A 810 -5.84 -1.81 34.75
N PHE A 811 -4.79 -2.58 35.04
CA PHE A 811 -3.81 -2.98 34.04
C PHE A 811 -4.43 -3.81 32.92
N ILE A 812 -5.30 -4.75 33.26
CA ILE A 812 -6.06 -5.54 32.27
C ILE A 812 -6.95 -4.62 31.44
N PHE A 813 -7.71 -3.74 32.08
CA PHE A 813 -8.58 -2.78 31.41
C PHE A 813 -7.80 -1.90 30.43
N ALA A 814 -6.67 -1.33 30.85
CA ALA A 814 -5.83 -0.47 30.00
C ALA A 814 -5.30 -1.23 28.77
N ASN A 815 -4.81 -2.47 28.95
CA ASN A 815 -4.33 -3.29 27.83
C ASN A 815 -5.45 -3.66 26.85
N ILE A 816 -6.62 -4.03 27.32
CA ILE A 816 -7.78 -4.33 26.48
C ILE A 816 -8.22 -3.07 25.73
N THR A 817 -8.31 -1.92 26.40
CA THR A 817 -8.69 -0.66 25.79
C THR A 817 -7.71 -0.27 24.66
N ILE A 818 -6.41 -0.37 24.88
CA ILE A 818 -5.42 -0.02 23.86
C ILE A 818 -5.43 -1.01 22.70
N SER A 819 -5.47 -2.32 22.95
CA SER A 819 -5.36 -3.32 21.89
C SER A 819 -6.68 -3.54 21.15
N VAL A 820 -7.82 -3.60 21.82
CA VAL A 820 -9.11 -3.89 21.19
C VAL A 820 -9.79 -2.59 20.72
N LEU A 821 -10.03 -1.63 21.62
CA LEU A 821 -10.77 -0.43 21.26
C LEU A 821 -9.94 0.55 20.43
N MET A 822 -8.68 0.78 20.81
CA MET A 822 -7.81 1.72 20.08
C MET A 822 -7.07 1.07 18.89
N GLY A 823 -6.92 -0.25 18.85
CA GLY A 823 -6.31 -0.95 17.72
C GLY A 823 -7.35 -1.46 16.73
N MET A 824 -8.14 -2.43 17.12
CA MET A 824 -9.03 -3.16 16.22
C MET A 824 -10.27 -2.36 15.84
N ASP A 825 -10.98 -1.79 16.83
CA ASP A 825 -12.23 -1.07 16.58
C ASP A 825 -12.02 0.26 15.83
N LEU A 826 -10.91 0.97 16.13
CA LEU A 826 -10.50 2.16 15.37
C LEU A 826 -10.26 1.82 13.89
N LEU A 827 -9.56 0.71 13.60
CA LEU A 827 -9.30 0.28 12.23
C LEU A 827 -10.60 -0.10 11.50
N GLU A 828 -11.49 -0.80 12.19
CA GLU A 828 -12.81 -1.17 11.65
C GLU A 828 -13.65 0.07 11.34
N ALA A 829 -13.75 1.03 12.24
CA ALA A 829 -14.45 2.29 12.02
C ALA A 829 -13.84 3.09 10.85
N PHE A 830 -12.51 3.10 10.71
CA PHE A 830 -11.81 3.73 9.59
C PHE A 830 -12.18 3.08 8.25
N LEU A 831 -12.12 1.75 8.15
CA LEU A 831 -12.43 1.01 6.91
C LEU A 831 -13.90 1.17 6.51
N HIS A 832 -14.81 1.17 7.47
CA HIS A 832 -16.23 1.40 7.20
C HIS A 832 -16.52 2.83 6.77
N THR A 833 -15.81 3.81 7.30
CA THR A 833 -15.90 5.21 6.84
C THR A 833 -15.40 5.34 5.40
N LEU A 834 -14.28 4.68 5.05
CA LEU A 834 -13.80 4.61 3.66
C LEU A 834 -14.85 4.05 2.72
N ARG A 835 -15.46 2.93 3.08
CA ARG A 835 -16.49 2.30 2.26
C ARG A 835 -17.68 3.24 2.02
N LEU A 836 -18.17 3.93 3.07
CA LEU A 836 -19.26 4.89 2.94
C LEU A 836 -18.90 6.04 1.97
N HIS A 837 -17.65 6.51 1.98
CA HIS A 837 -17.20 7.53 1.04
C HIS A 837 -17.12 7.02 -0.39
N TRP A 838 -16.57 5.82 -0.60
CA TRP A 838 -16.36 5.29 -1.96
C TRP A 838 -17.66 4.84 -2.62
N VAL A 839 -18.41 3.98 -1.95
CA VAL A 839 -19.57 3.31 -2.54
C VAL A 839 -20.82 4.20 -2.50
N GLU A 840 -21.10 4.82 -1.36
CA GLU A 840 -22.35 5.53 -1.14
C GLU A 840 -22.29 7.01 -1.57
N PHE A 841 -21.11 7.64 -1.49
CA PHE A 841 -20.97 9.07 -1.82
C PHE A 841 -20.33 9.31 -3.19
N GLN A 842 -19.09 8.83 -3.41
CA GLN A 842 -18.33 9.12 -4.63
C GLN A 842 -18.94 8.49 -5.87
N ASN A 843 -19.49 7.28 -5.78
CA ASN A 843 -20.15 6.61 -6.90
C ASN A 843 -21.33 7.43 -7.51
N LYS A 844 -21.86 8.41 -6.79
CA LYS A 844 -22.96 9.24 -7.29
C LYS A 844 -22.54 10.27 -8.34
N PHE A 845 -21.31 10.78 -8.27
CA PHE A 845 -20.87 11.90 -9.12
C PHE A 845 -19.48 11.77 -9.71
N TYR A 846 -18.67 10.84 -9.23
CA TYR A 846 -17.26 10.75 -9.53
C TYR A 846 -16.98 9.70 -10.61
N TYR A 847 -16.45 10.12 -11.77
CA TYR A 847 -16.18 9.24 -12.89
C TYR A 847 -14.88 8.42 -12.71
N ALA A 848 -13.87 8.98 -12.03
CA ALA A 848 -12.61 8.31 -11.71
C ALA A 848 -11.81 7.77 -12.92
N ASP A 849 -11.99 8.35 -14.10
CA ASP A 849 -11.34 7.94 -15.37
C ASP A 849 -10.22 8.89 -15.81
N GLY A 850 -9.79 9.78 -14.94
CA GLY A 850 -8.69 10.70 -15.16
C GLY A 850 -7.34 10.02 -15.16
N ILE A 851 -6.32 10.72 -15.63
CA ILE A 851 -4.92 10.28 -15.62
C ILE A 851 -4.13 11.23 -14.73
N GLU A 852 -3.37 10.66 -13.78
CA GLU A 852 -2.53 11.43 -12.89
C GLU A 852 -1.35 12.06 -13.65
N PHE A 853 -1.02 13.28 -13.27
CA PHE A 853 0.17 13.95 -13.77
C PHE A 853 1.40 13.42 -13.05
N CYS A 854 2.27 12.73 -13.78
CA CYS A 854 3.54 12.19 -13.30
C CYS A 854 4.71 13.03 -13.83
N PRO A 855 5.18 14.06 -13.09
CA PRO A 855 6.20 14.96 -13.57
C PRO A 855 7.54 14.27 -13.76
N TYR A 856 8.24 14.66 -14.82
CA TYR A 856 9.62 14.30 -15.08
C TYR A 856 10.52 15.06 -14.07
N SER A 857 10.88 14.38 -12.96
CA SER A 857 11.70 14.95 -11.89
C SER A 857 12.58 13.89 -11.26
N PHE A 858 13.85 14.20 -11.05
CA PHE A 858 14.79 13.31 -10.39
C PHE A 858 14.54 13.19 -8.87
N ASP A 859 14.05 14.25 -8.22
CA ASP A 859 13.71 14.19 -6.79
C ASP A 859 12.57 13.19 -6.53
N LEU A 860 11.58 13.12 -7.43
CA LEU A 860 10.51 12.11 -7.34
C LEU A 860 11.01 10.69 -7.63
N LEU A 861 11.92 10.54 -8.60
CA LEU A 861 12.56 9.25 -8.88
C LEU A 861 13.25 8.71 -7.62
N LEU A 862 14.02 9.57 -6.93
CA LEU A 862 14.78 9.17 -5.73
C LEU A 862 13.89 9.01 -4.48
N SER A 863 12.75 9.74 -4.39
CA SER A 863 11.85 9.66 -3.24
C SER A 863 10.88 8.48 -3.27
N ASN A 864 10.53 7.97 -4.46
CA ASN A 864 9.56 6.88 -4.64
C ASN A 864 10.17 5.47 -4.50
N GLU A 865 11.49 5.36 -4.33
CA GLU A 865 12.14 4.08 -4.11
C GLU A 865 12.11 3.70 -2.63
N LYS A 866 11.27 2.71 -2.31
CA LYS A 866 11.26 1.97 -1.05
C LYS A 866 12.10 0.70 -1.19
#